data_a93e9554e0951b98077f43cded71cf44
#
_entry.id   a93e9554e0951b98077f43cded71cf44
#
_cell.length_a   1.000
_cell.length_b   1.000
_cell.length_c   1.000
_cell.angle_alpha   90.00
_cell.angle_beta   90.00
_cell.angle_gamma   90.00
#
_symmetry.space_group_name_H-M   'P 1'
#
loop_
_entity.id
_entity.type
_entity.pdbx_description
1 polymer ?
#
loop_
_entity_poly.entity_id
_entity_poly.type
_entity_poly.pdbx_seq_one_letter_code
_entity_poly.pdbx_strand_id
1 'polypeptide(L)'
;MSSPQKRTWAEVSLDNIRRSCRAIRAALPERSITGEGKQAMQMREAIKKVKGVFTKNGNMTGEWILTKKNICAALGLPAPAADEVYTKLEYARNAGQGCVALVGTRSFDPYIYASQEEYERRADFAMSKGAKLLLADRQIKDYPCLVVPEPFEAFQTIIAAIRRKFTGHVVGVTGSIGKTSTTGMVNAVLSSKYKTFSNLHNANSAIFAAKLIQQLTPEYGAYVQEIAEAPPYGLAGVIARMVQPEVAIVTVVGTSHMQAMGSQERIRETCLSVAEGLRENGTLILNGDDPFQKNPGCKQKVLYYAIENKDADYRAEHISGGENGMEFEVVYDGQHVPVKIACYGLHNVMDALAAFAAGKCIGMTDAEVVRGLASFRTAGIRQNVVKYGGQTMFLDCYNAAAESMQSSFNSFAMIPVRNGGRRIAVLGDIKETGKKDEEIHANVGRMLAASNVDIAVCYGDSAAIIADTAKALCGKEIIWSNDFDTVKNWLMQNVTVNDVLLFKGSRGMALERFADALTGTWFYEMDEGLIAGSRLKTVNNLTYRVYADHATLVSKDAGAPDVAIEAYVDGKPVTGIERSVFSGSKYTESVTFPDTLTNIRYCAFYKTNKLKTVSTPPLFESSTTAPSAPARTFAPSRSPRAVRIWAIAPSATARRWRRSRSPPPSARSAASAS
;
A
#
# COMPACT_ATOMS: atom_id res chain seq x y z
N MET A 1 -3.94 34.89 -0.71
CA MET A 1 -3.50 34.22 0.53
C MET A 1 -3.88 32.78 0.43
N SER A 2 -2.93 31.90 0.10
CA SER A 2 -3.13 30.46 -0.09
C SER A 2 -3.26 29.77 1.27
N SER A 3 -4.35 29.03 1.47
CA SER A 3 -4.55 28.21 2.66
C SER A 3 -3.49 27.08 2.72
N PRO A 4 -2.96 26.72 3.89
CA PRO A 4 -2.01 25.64 3.98
C PRO A 4 -2.70 24.30 3.71
N GLN A 5 -2.25 23.59 2.68
CA GLN A 5 -2.62 22.19 2.43
C GLN A 5 -2.30 21.36 3.68
N LYS A 6 -3.29 20.61 4.17
CA LYS A 6 -3.10 19.65 5.27
C LYS A 6 -2.18 18.52 4.79
N ARG A 7 -0.99 18.46 5.35
CA ARG A 7 -0.01 17.40 5.08
C ARG A 7 -0.42 16.10 5.76
N THR A 8 -0.10 14.96 5.14
CA THR A 8 -0.32 13.63 5.73
C THR A 8 0.60 13.41 6.93
N TRP A 9 0.26 12.47 7.80
CA TRP A 9 1.02 12.19 9.03
C TRP A 9 2.49 11.81 8.75
N ALA A 10 2.76 11.12 7.65
CA ALA A 10 4.11 10.79 7.21
C ALA A 10 4.91 12.05 6.81
N GLU A 11 4.29 13.04 6.18
CA GLU A 11 4.91 14.31 5.84
C GLU A 11 5.21 15.15 7.08
N VAL A 12 4.29 15.17 8.05
CA VAL A 12 4.50 15.85 9.34
C VAL A 12 5.64 15.19 10.13
N SER A 13 5.75 13.86 10.10
CA SER A 13 6.85 13.13 10.73
C SER A 13 8.18 13.38 10.03
N LEU A 14 8.21 13.38 8.70
CA LEU A 14 9.41 13.69 7.89
C LEU A 14 9.86 15.14 8.05
N ASP A 15 8.94 16.08 8.13
CA ASP A 15 9.27 17.50 8.38
C ASP A 15 9.77 17.74 9.81
N ASN A 16 9.28 16.98 10.78
CA ASN A 16 9.82 17.02 12.15
C ASN A 16 11.23 16.44 12.18
N ILE A 17 11.49 15.35 11.45
CA ILE A 17 12.82 14.77 11.28
C ILE A 17 13.74 15.78 10.56
N ARG A 18 13.29 16.39 9.47
CA ARG A 18 14.04 17.42 8.73
C ARG A 18 14.33 18.67 9.58
N ARG A 19 13.37 19.14 10.39
CA ARG A 19 13.57 20.25 11.33
C ARG A 19 14.56 19.90 12.43
N SER A 20 14.47 18.69 12.98
CA SER A 20 15.42 18.20 13.98
C SER A 20 16.82 18.03 13.40
N CYS A 21 16.94 17.52 12.15
CA CYS A 21 18.21 17.44 11.44
C CYS A 21 18.79 18.82 11.09
N ARG A 22 17.95 19.80 10.73
CA ARG A 22 18.39 21.20 10.52
C ARG A 22 18.83 21.87 11.82
N ALA A 23 18.10 21.65 12.92
CA ALA A 23 18.48 22.14 14.24
C ALA A 23 19.79 21.53 14.73
N ILE A 24 20.03 20.25 14.47
CA ILE A 24 21.30 19.58 14.74
C ILE A 24 22.41 20.14 13.86
N ARG A 25 22.16 20.39 12.57
CA ARG A 25 23.13 20.95 11.63
C ARG A 25 23.46 22.42 11.92
N ALA A 26 22.49 23.20 12.39
CA ALA A 26 22.69 24.58 12.83
C ALA A 26 23.40 24.71 14.20
N ALA A 27 23.37 23.66 15.01
CA ALA A 27 24.06 23.59 16.31
C ALA A 27 25.48 23.05 16.21
N LEU A 28 25.94 22.63 15.03
CA LEU A 28 27.32 22.15 14.80
C LEU A 28 28.15 23.26 14.16
N PRO A 29 29.27 23.66 14.74
CA PRO A 29 30.18 24.65 14.13
C PRO A 29 30.85 24.09 12.87
N GLU A 30 31.00 24.93 11.85
CA GLU A 30 31.47 24.60 10.49
C GLU A 30 32.97 24.17 10.38
N ARG A 31 33.66 23.84 11.44
CA ARG A 31 35.09 23.46 11.34
C ARG A 31 35.50 22.28 12.24
N SER A 32 36.12 21.33 11.56
CA SER A 32 37.06 20.28 12.02
C SER A 32 36.53 19.19 12.98
N ILE A 33 36.41 18.01 12.44
CA ILE A 33 36.35 16.73 13.16
C ILE A 33 37.77 16.36 13.63
N THR A 34 38.24 17.01 14.67
CA THR A 34 39.40 16.55 15.46
C THR A 34 39.30 17.17 16.86
N GLY A 35 38.74 16.44 17.81
CA GLY A 35 38.63 16.85 19.19
C GLY A 35 37.74 15.94 20.01
N GLU A 36 38.33 14.90 20.57
CA GLU A 36 37.63 13.97 21.47
C GLU A 36 37.22 14.67 22.78
N GLY A 37 36.02 14.45 23.22
CA GLY A 37 35.54 14.74 24.57
C GLY A 37 34.35 15.72 24.63
N LYS A 38 34.49 16.97 24.30
CA LYS A 38 33.43 17.99 24.43
C LYS A 38 32.33 17.89 23.35
N GLN A 39 32.72 17.55 22.12
CA GLN A 39 31.77 17.38 21.02
C GLN A 39 30.93 16.11 21.16
N ALA A 40 31.52 15.03 21.69
CA ALA A 40 30.75 13.78 21.96
C ALA A 40 29.73 14.00 23.09
N MET A 41 30.01 14.88 24.05
CA MET A 41 29.08 15.24 25.12
C MET A 41 27.96 16.15 24.61
N GLN A 42 28.24 17.13 23.74
CA GLN A 42 27.23 17.96 23.09
C GLN A 42 26.37 17.17 22.10
N MET A 43 26.96 16.22 21.38
CA MET A 43 26.23 15.30 20.51
C MET A 43 25.36 14.33 21.31
N ARG A 44 25.84 13.85 22.47
CA ARG A 44 25.02 13.06 23.41
C ARG A 44 23.87 13.87 24.01
N GLU A 45 24.07 15.15 24.33
CA GLU A 45 22.98 16.03 24.78
C GLU A 45 22.03 16.41 23.66
N ALA A 46 22.52 16.66 22.44
CA ALA A 46 21.67 16.87 21.27
C ALA A 46 20.85 15.59 20.94
N ILE A 47 21.48 14.42 21.02
CA ILE A 47 20.80 13.11 20.88
C ILE A 47 19.82 12.87 22.03
N LYS A 48 20.12 13.29 23.27
CA LYS A 48 19.19 13.25 24.39
C LYS A 48 18.01 14.20 24.19
N LYS A 49 18.24 15.42 23.67
CA LYS A 49 17.17 16.37 23.31
C LYS A 49 16.31 15.83 22.14
N VAL A 50 16.93 15.23 21.12
CA VAL A 50 16.20 14.57 20.01
C VAL A 50 15.49 13.34 20.51
N LYS A 51 16.10 12.50 21.35
CA LYS A 51 15.40 11.40 22.04
C LYS A 51 14.29 11.92 22.94
N GLY A 52 14.46 13.06 23.63
CA GLY A 52 13.41 13.71 24.41
C GLY A 52 12.24 14.22 23.56
N VAL A 53 12.49 14.68 22.33
CA VAL A 53 11.44 15.04 21.36
C VAL A 53 10.79 13.79 20.78
N PHE A 54 11.55 12.74 20.49
CA PHE A 54 10.98 11.44 20.10
C PHE A 54 10.22 10.75 21.23
N THR A 55 10.67 10.87 22.48
CA THR A 55 9.96 10.35 23.65
C THR A 55 8.75 11.20 24.03
N LYS A 56 8.78 12.52 23.80
CA LYS A 56 7.59 13.38 24.02
C LYS A 56 6.52 13.23 22.95
N ASN A 57 6.86 12.85 21.72
CA ASN A 57 5.90 12.62 20.63
C ASN A 57 5.54 11.15 20.42
N GLY A 58 6.17 10.24 21.12
CA GLY A 58 5.94 8.79 21.05
C GLY A 58 5.67 8.11 22.39
N ASN A 59 5.82 8.82 23.50
CA ASN A 59 5.43 8.29 24.80
C ASN A 59 3.97 8.67 25.08
N MET A 60 3.16 7.65 25.17
CA MET A 60 1.89 7.70 25.82
C MET A 60 2.08 8.29 27.21
N THR A 61 1.43 9.43 27.47
CA THR A 61 1.49 10.09 28.78
C THR A 61 0.97 9.12 29.86
N GLY A 62 1.75 8.88 30.89
CA GLY A 62 1.52 8.23 32.18
C GLY A 62 0.58 7.03 32.32
N GLU A 63 -0.55 7.00 31.63
CA GLU A 63 -1.58 5.95 31.74
C GLU A 63 -1.47 4.82 30.70
N TRP A 64 -0.59 4.98 29.69
CA TRP A 64 -0.51 4.10 28.52
C TRP A 64 0.79 3.30 28.42
N ILE A 65 1.60 3.32 29.46
CA ILE A 65 2.84 2.56 29.49
C ILE A 65 2.51 1.07 29.49
N LEU A 66 3.04 0.32 28.54
CA LEU A 66 2.94 -1.13 28.51
C LEU A 66 3.84 -1.69 29.62
N THR A 67 3.23 -2.01 30.77
CA THR A 67 3.94 -2.61 31.90
C THR A 67 3.48 -4.05 32.14
N LYS A 68 4.31 -4.83 32.82
CA LYS A 68 3.98 -6.20 33.21
C LYS A 68 2.69 -6.23 34.04
N LYS A 69 2.52 -5.25 34.95
CA LYS A 69 1.30 -5.10 35.78
C LYS A 69 0.05 -4.88 34.91
N ASN A 70 0.14 -3.97 33.89
CA ASN A 70 -0.98 -3.70 33.00
C ASN A 70 -1.32 -4.89 32.09
N ILE A 71 -0.32 -5.65 31.69
CA ILE A 71 -0.50 -6.89 30.91
C ILE A 71 -1.22 -7.94 31.77
N CYS A 72 -0.72 -8.19 32.98
CA CYS A 72 -1.36 -9.13 33.90
C CYS A 72 -2.80 -8.73 34.23
N ALA A 73 -3.05 -7.46 34.52
CA ALA A 73 -4.41 -6.94 34.77
C ALA A 73 -5.33 -7.13 33.54
N ALA A 74 -4.85 -6.88 32.34
CA ALA A 74 -5.63 -7.12 31.12
C ALA A 74 -6.00 -8.58 30.90
N LEU A 75 -5.16 -9.51 31.37
CA LEU A 75 -5.35 -10.95 31.25
C LEU A 75 -6.03 -11.58 32.46
N GLY A 76 -6.40 -10.80 33.49
CA GLY A 76 -6.95 -11.32 34.75
C GLY A 76 -5.94 -12.15 35.55
N LEU A 77 -4.64 -11.95 35.34
CA LEU A 77 -3.58 -12.64 36.07
C LEU A 77 -3.21 -11.90 37.38
N PRO A 78 -2.65 -12.58 38.37
CA PRO A 78 -2.13 -11.95 39.59
C PRO A 78 -1.12 -10.84 39.26
N ALA A 79 -1.09 -9.81 40.10
CA ALA A 79 -0.12 -8.72 39.96
C ALA A 79 1.32 -9.28 40.10
N PRO A 80 2.25 -8.87 39.23
CA PRO A 80 3.63 -9.33 39.30
C PRO A 80 4.34 -8.72 40.51
N ALA A 81 5.32 -9.44 41.07
CA ALA A 81 6.11 -8.97 42.19
C ALA A 81 6.93 -7.71 41.88
N ALA A 82 7.36 -7.56 40.64
CA ALA A 82 8.03 -6.38 40.10
C ALA A 82 7.36 -5.92 38.82
N ASP A 83 7.22 -4.60 38.65
CA ASP A 83 6.67 -4.03 37.43
C ASP A 83 7.80 -3.67 36.48
N GLU A 84 7.69 -4.13 35.22
CA GLU A 84 8.64 -3.88 34.15
C GLU A 84 7.94 -3.13 33.03
N VAL A 85 8.67 -2.21 32.40
CA VAL A 85 8.20 -1.40 31.28
C VAL A 85 8.69 -2.00 29.96
N TYR A 86 7.77 -2.11 29.01
CA TYR A 86 8.03 -2.59 27.66
C TYR A 86 7.76 -1.51 26.63
N THR A 87 8.45 -1.58 25.50
CA THR A 87 8.32 -0.59 24.42
C THR A 87 7.04 -0.80 23.61
N LYS A 88 6.67 -2.04 23.33
CA LYS A 88 5.50 -2.46 22.54
C LYS A 88 5.25 -3.95 22.63
N LEU A 89 4.09 -4.37 22.18
CA LEU A 89 3.71 -5.78 21.97
C LEU A 89 3.81 -6.10 20.47
N GLU A 90 4.59 -7.11 20.10
CA GLU A 90 4.90 -7.46 18.71
C GLU A 90 4.87 -8.98 18.50
N TYR A 91 4.74 -9.39 17.23
CA TYR A 91 5.03 -10.77 16.84
C TYR A 91 6.53 -11.04 16.90
N ALA A 92 6.95 -12.25 17.24
CA ALA A 92 8.36 -12.64 17.38
C ALA A 92 9.21 -12.22 16.15
N ARG A 93 8.70 -12.38 14.93
CA ARG A 93 9.39 -11.99 13.69
C ARG A 93 9.63 -10.49 13.54
N ASN A 94 8.88 -9.65 14.24
CA ASN A 94 8.98 -8.19 14.23
C ASN A 94 9.57 -7.66 15.54
N ALA A 95 10.07 -8.54 16.40
CA ALA A 95 10.61 -8.17 17.69
C ALA A 95 11.71 -7.13 17.59
N GLY A 96 11.82 -6.30 18.61
CA GLY A 96 12.82 -5.24 18.73
C GLY A 96 13.12 -4.97 20.20
N GLN A 97 14.02 -4.01 20.43
CA GLN A 97 14.52 -3.68 21.74
C GLN A 97 13.42 -3.36 22.75
N GLY A 98 13.39 -4.08 23.86
CA GLY A 98 12.50 -3.84 24.98
C GLY A 98 11.04 -4.27 24.77
N CYS A 99 10.70 -4.99 23.69
CA CYS A 99 9.33 -5.40 23.40
C CYS A 99 8.91 -6.65 24.18
N VAL A 100 7.58 -6.88 24.23
CA VAL A 100 6.97 -8.18 24.50
C VAL A 100 6.75 -8.86 23.17
N ALA A 101 7.28 -10.07 22.97
CA ALA A 101 7.20 -10.81 21.72
C ALA A 101 6.22 -11.98 21.84
N LEU A 102 5.19 -11.99 20.99
CA LEU A 102 4.30 -13.13 20.84
C LEU A 102 5.04 -14.28 20.13
N VAL A 103 5.22 -15.37 20.82
CA VAL A 103 5.65 -16.66 20.27
C VAL A 103 4.43 -17.57 20.32
N GLY A 104 3.65 -17.57 19.24
CA GLY A 104 2.33 -18.18 19.24
C GLY A 104 2.26 -19.53 18.58
N THR A 105 1.24 -20.28 18.95
CA THR A 105 0.79 -21.50 18.29
C THR A 105 -0.71 -21.44 18.03
N ARG A 106 -1.11 -22.01 16.93
CA ARG A 106 -2.39 -22.66 16.60
C ARG A 106 -3.59 -21.86 16.17
N SER A 107 -3.86 -20.61 16.47
CA SER A 107 -5.10 -20.02 15.97
C SER A 107 -4.87 -18.70 15.24
N PHE A 108 -5.43 -18.56 14.04
CA PHE A 108 -5.49 -17.34 13.21
C PHE A 108 -4.17 -16.69 12.79
N ASP A 109 -3.02 -17.22 13.15
CA ASP A 109 -1.76 -16.77 12.58
C ASP A 109 -1.40 -17.63 11.36
N PRO A 110 -1.44 -17.10 10.12
CA PRO A 110 -0.99 -17.84 8.93
C PRO A 110 0.50 -18.19 8.98
N TYR A 111 1.21 -17.73 10.00
CA TYR A 111 2.62 -17.98 10.28
C TYR A 111 2.81 -18.94 11.46
N ILE A 112 1.84 -19.81 11.68
CA ILE A 112 1.90 -20.89 12.70
C ILE A 112 3.15 -21.74 12.47
N TYR A 113 3.86 -21.98 13.55
CA TYR A 113 5.05 -22.82 13.52
C TYR A 113 4.65 -24.29 13.50
N ALA A 114 5.05 -24.99 12.45
CA ALA A 114 4.68 -26.36 12.23
C ALA A 114 5.44 -27.34 13.15
N SER A 115 6.56 -26.91 13.76
CA SER A 115 7.42 -27.76 14.59
C SER A 115 7.88 -27.05 15.86
N GLN A 116 8.27 -27.84 16.88
CA GLN A 116 8.90 -27.34 18.10
C GLN A 116 10.18 -26.54 17.81
N GLU A 117 10.98 -26.99 16.87
CA GLU A 117 12.22 -26.33 16.44
C GLU A 117 11.93 -24.92 15.87
N GLU A 118 10.92 -24.78 15.03
CA GLU A 118 10.54 -23.47 14.48
C GLU A 118 10.03 -22.52 15.59
N TYR A 119 9.32 -23.06 16.56
CA TYR A 119 8.83 -22.32 17.71
C TYR A 119 9.99 -21.75 18.55
N GLU A 120 10.96 -22.59 18.89
CA GLU A 120 12.17 -22.18 19.63
C GLU A 120 13.04 -21.24 18.82
N ARG A 121 13.22 -21.48 17.53
CA ARG A 121 13.96 -20.61 16.63
C ARG A 121 13.38 -19.19 16.58
N ARG A 122 12.07 -19.06 16.65
CA ARG A 122 11.40 -17.75 16.69
C ARG A 122 11.56 -17.07 18.04
N ALA A 123 11.54 -17.81 19.13
CA ALA A 123 11.85 -17.28 20.45
C ALA A 123 13.31 -16.77 20.52
N ASP A 124 14.27 -17.57 20.05
CA ASP A 124 15.68 -17.18 19.95
C ASP A 124 15.86 -15.93 19.11
N PHE A 125 15.18 -15.84 17.97
CA PHE A 125 15.21 -14.65 17.13
C PHE A 125 14.69 -13.42 17.87
N ALA A 126 13.52 -13.52 18.54
CA ALA A 126 12.94 -12.40 19.28
C ALA A 126 13.88 -11.91 20.40
N MET A 127 14.45 -12.83 21.17
CA MET A 127 15.40 -12.51 22.24
C MET A 127 16.69 -11.88 21.69
N SER A 128 17.21 -12.39 20.56
CA SER A 128 18.39 -11.80 19.88
C SER A 128 18.15 -10.38 19.38
N LYS A 129 16.88 -10.03 19.12
CA LYS A 129 16.46 -8.66 18.73
C LYS A 129 16.17 -7.75 19.93
N GLY A 130 16.37 -8.25 21.14
CA GLY A 130 16.25 -7.47 22.38
C GLY A 130 14.84 -7.47 22.96
N ALA A 131 13.99 -8.46 22.66
CA ALA A 131 12.76 -8.66 23.39
C ALA A 131 13.08 -8.89 24.89
N LYS A 132 12.24 -8.33 25.77
CA LYS A 132 12.39 -8.49 27.22
C LYS A 132 11.49 -9.58 27.80
N LEU A 133 10.40 -9.89 27.14
CA LEU A 133 9.41 -10.86 27.59
C LEU A 133 8.84 -11.61 26.39
N LEU A 134 8.68 -12.91 26.51
CA LEU A 134 7.95 -13.73 25.56
C LEU A 134 6.53 -13.98 26.07
N LEU A 135 5.54 -13.83 25.21
CA LEU A 135 4.16 -14.27 25.45
C LEU A 135 4.00 -15.61 24.76
N ALA A 136 3.86 -16.70 25.52
CA ALA A 136 3.96 -18.07 25.04
C ALA A 136 3.00 -19.02 25.77
N ASP A 137 2.77 -20.22 25.20
CA ASP A 137 1.95 -21.27 25.83
C ASP A 137 2.74 -22.15 26.81
N ARG A 138 4.06 -22.00 26.87
CA ARG A 138 4.97 -22.76 27.71
C ARG A 138 6.21 -21.97 28.05
N GLN A 139 6.96 -22.41 29.04
CA GLN A 139 8.29 -21.90 29.32
C GLN A 139 9.24 -22.31 28.15
N ILE A 140 10.04 -21.38 27.65
CA ILE A 140 10.98 -21.58 26.56
C ILE A 140 12.38 -21.30 27.08
N LYS A 141 13.20 -22.34 27.19
CA LYS A 141 14.56 -22.23 27.76
C LYS A 141 14.52 -21.42 29.06
N ASP A 142 15.56 -20.66 29.35
CA ASP A 142 15.64 -19.78 30.52
C ASP A 142 15.17 -18.33 30.20
N TYR A 143 14.43 -18.15 29.11
CA TYR A 143 13.94 -16.84 28.71
C TYR A 143 12.80 -16.35 29.61
N PRO A 144 12.70 -15.04 29.87
CA PRO A 144 11.54 -14.47 30.56
C PRO A 144 10.27 -14.73 29.74
N CYS A 145 9.37 -15.56 30.26
CA CYS A 145 8.11 -15.92 29.62
C CYS A 145 6.92 -15.51 30.49
N LEU A 146 5.89 -14.95 29.86
CA LEU A 146 4.54 -14.93 30.39
C LEU A 146 3.79 -16.09 29.73
N VAL A 147 3.62 -17.16 30.51
CA VAL A 147 2.98 -18.38 30.04
C VAL A 147 1.47 -18.27 30.17
N VAL A 148 0.77 -18.44 29.06
CA VAL A 148 -0.71 -18.39 28.98
C VAL A 148 -1.20 -19.50 28.04
N PRO A 149 -2.40 -20.08 28.29
CA PRO A 149 -2.89 -21.20 27.46
C PRO A 149 -3.00 -20.88 25.98
N GLU A 150 -3.49 -19.67 25.66
CA GLU A 150 -3.73 -19.19 24.29
C GLU A 150 -3.01 -17.86 24.04
N PRO A 151 -1.74 -17.87 23.66
CA PRO A 151 -0.92 -16.66 23.54
C PRO A 151 -1.47 -15.64 22.53
N PHE A 152 -2.11 -16.10 21.46
CA PHE A 152 -2.70 -15.20 20.47
C PHE A 152 -3.95 -14.50 21.00
N GLU A 153 -4.80 -15.17 21.74
CA GLU A 153 -5.96 -14.57 22.40
C GLU A 153 -5.52 -13.59 23.49
N ALA A 154 -4.50 -13.95 24.24
CA ALA A 154 -3.89 -13.07 25.23
C ALA A 154 -3.32 -11.80 24.54
N PHE A 155 -2.64 -11.96 23.40
CA PHE A 155 -2.18 -10.83 22.59
C PHE A 155 -3.33 -9.91 22.17
N GLN A 156 -4.42 -10.47 21.64
CA GLN A 156 -5.61 -9.71 21.26
C GLN A 156 -6.21 -8.97 22.46
N THR A 157 -6.32 -9.64 23.60
CA THR A 157 -6.88 -9.09 24.86
C THR A 157 -6.06 -7.90 25.35
N ILE A 158 -4.72 -7.99 25.30
CA ILE A 158 -3.83 -6.89 25.66
C ILE A 158 -4.00 -5.72 24.69
N ILE A 159 -4.01 -5.97 23.38
CA ILE A 159 -4.23 -4.92 22.36
C ILE A 159 -5.60 -4.27 22.55
N ALA A 160 -6.65 -5.04 22.80
CA ALA A 160 -7.98 -4.52 23.08
C ALA A 160 -8.01 -3.68 24.37
N ALA A 161 -7.24 -4.04 25.40
CA ALA A 161 -7.10 -3.24 26.62
C ALA A 161 -6.40 -1.90 26.35
N ILE A 162 -5.35 -1.89 25.53
CA ILE A 162 -4.71 -0.67 25.04
C ILE A 162 -5.74 0.19 24.28
N ARG A 163 -6.49 -0.44 23.35
CA ARG A 163 -7.49 0.24 22.52
C ARG A 163 -8.60 0.90 23.35
N ARG A 164 -9.09 0.26 24.41
CA ARG A 164 -10.16 0.80 25.29
C ARG A 164 -9.82 2.13 25.94
N LYS A 165 -8.56 2.46 26.03
CA LYS A 165 -8.13 3.74 26.58
C LYS A 165 -8.19 4.91 25.58
N PHE A 166 -8.30 4.61 24.30
CA PHE A 166 -8.56 5.64 23.28
C PHE A 166 -10.05 6.04 23.33
N THR A 167 -10.32 7.30 23.64
CA THR A 167 -11.67 7.84 23.84
C THR A 167 -12.29 8.42 22.57
N GLY A 168 -11.52 8.58 21.50
CA GLY A 168 -12.01 9.05 20.21
C GLY A 168 -12.92 8.04 19.50
N HIS A 169 -13.56 8.52 18.44
CA HIS A 169 -14.43 7.72 17.57
C HIS A 169 -13.66 6.64 16.83
N VAL A 170 -14.26 5.47 16.61
CA VAL A 170 -13.61 4.38 15.89
C VAL A 170 -14.54 3.73 14.89
N VAL A 171 -14.11 3.72 13.64
CA VAL A 171 -14.82 3.08 12.53
C VAL A 171 -13.97 1.95 11.95
N GLY A 172 -14.59 0.76 11.81
CA GLY A 172 -14.02 -0.39 11.12
C GLY A 172 -14.66 -0.57 9.74
N VAL A 173 -13.86 -0.87 8.71
CA VAL A 173 -14.38 -1.10 7.35
C VAL A 173 -13.87 -2.44 6.84
N THR A 174 -14.77 -3.33 6.44
CA THR A 174 -14.46 -4.64 5.85
C THR A 174 -15.31 -4.91 4.61
N GLY A 175 -15.10 -6.06 3.96
CA GLY A 175 -15.79 -6.50 2.74
C GLY A 175 -14.80 -6.94 1.67
N SER A 176 -15.26 -7.59 0.61
CA SER A 176 -14.39 -8.13 -0.43
C SER A 176 -13.85 -7.06 -1.38
N ILE A 177 -14.65 -6.05 -1.71
CA ILE A 177 -14.34 -4.98 -2.66
C ILE A 177 -14.75 -3.63 -2.04
N GLY A 178 -14.03 -2.54 -2.34
CA GLY A 178 -14.37 -1.19 -1.88
C GLY A 178 -13.77 -0.78 -0.53
N LYS A 179 -13.22 -1.69 0.27
CA LYS A 179 -12.64 -1.40 1.61
C LYS A 179 -11.77 -0.15 1.67
N THR A 180 -10.78 -0.08 0.80
CA THR A 180 -9.78 1.01 0.80
C THR A 180 -10.41 2.34 0.44
N SER A 181 -11.30 2.37 -0.57
CA SER A 181 -12.01 3.60 -0.97
C SER A 181 -12.95 4.07 0.13
N THR A 182 -13.78 3.15 0.68
CA THR A 182 -14.67 3.47 1.81
C THR A 182 -13.88 3.94 3.02
N THR A 183 -12.77 3.28 3.39
CA THR A 183 -11.88 3.72 4.48
C THR A 183 -11.35 5.13 4.22
N GLY A 184 -10.93 5.41 2.99
CA GLY A 184 -10.46 6.74 2.59
C GLY A 184 -11.56 7.81 2.68
N MET A 185 -12.77 7.50 2.24
CA MET A 185 -13.92 8.42 2.33
C MET A 185 -14.35 8.64 3.79
N VAL A 186 -14.43 7.59 4.61
CA VAL A 186 -14.69 7.71 6.05
C VAL A 186 -13.61 8.58 6.73
N ASN A 187 -12.34 8.34 6.40
CA ASN A 187 -11.24 9.16 6.92
C ASN A 187 -11.40 10.64 6.49
N ALA A 188 -11.78 10.92 5.26
CA ALA A 188 -12.01 12.28 4.77
C ALA A 188 -13.21 12.93 5.48
N VAL A 189 -14.29 12.19 5.68
CA VAL A 189 -15.47 12.64 6.44
C VAL A 189 -15.06 13.00 7.85
N LEU A 190 -14.46 12.10 8.60
CA LEU A 190 -14.07 12.35 9.98
C LEU A 190 -13.02 13.45 10.11
N SER A 191 -12.10 13.57 9.15
CA SER A 191 -11.08 14.61 9.13
C SER A 191 -11.62 16.02 8.90
N SER A 192 -12.88 16.16 8.48
CA SER A 192 -13.55 17.46 8.39
C SER A 192 -13.83 18.09 9.77
N LYS A 193 -13.81 17.27 10.83
CA LYS A 193 -14.13 17.67 12.21
C LYS A 193 -13.05 17.26 13.21
N TYR A 194 -12.45 16.10 13.06
CA TYR A 194 -11.52 15.50 14.02
C TYR A 194 -10.10 15.40 13.45
N LYS A 195 -9.09 15.40 14.32
CA LYS A 195 -7.78 14.87 13.95
C LYS A 195 -7.90 13.36 13.86
N THR A 196 -7.83 12.82 12.65
CA THR A 196 -8.10 11.40 12.38
C THR A 196 -6.80 10.61 12.18
N PHE A 197 -6.75 9.41 12.76
CA PHE A 197 -5.74 8.39 12.51
C PHE A 197 -6.35 7.29 11.65
N SER A 198 -5.63 6.82 10.64
CA SER A 198 -6.11 5.77 9.72
C SER A 198 -4.96 4.89 9.26
N ASN A 199 -5.25 3.64 8.95
CA ASN A 199 -4.26 2.79 8.31
C ASN A 199 -3.95 3.28 6.88
N LEU A 200 -2.67 3.21 6.54
CA LEU A 200 -2.18 3.58 5.21
C LEU A 200 -2.03 2.30 4.36
N HIS A 201 -2.39 2.42 3.09
CA HIS A 201 -2.30 1.31 2.13
C HIS A 201 -3.05 0.05 2.62
N ASN A 202 -2.55 -1.15 2.30
CA ASN A 202 -3.15 -2.43 2.67
C ASN A 202 -2.76 -2.92 4.08
N ALA A 203 -2.57 -2.01 5.05
CA ALA A 203 -2.21 -2.35 6.42
C ALA A 203 -3.43 -2.83 7.24
N ASN A 204 -4.13 -3.85 6.75
CA ASN A 204 -5.45 -4.30 7.23
C ASN A 204 -5.43 -5.64 7.98
N SER A 205 -4.27 -6.30 8.13
CA SER A 205 -4.15 -7.55 8.88
C SER A 205 -4.11 -7.33 10.40
N ALA A 206 -4.31 -8.40 11.18
CA ALA A 206 -4.28 -8.37 12.63
C ALA A 206 -2.98 -7.77 13.22
N ILE A 207 -1.84 -8.05 12.59
CA ILE A 207 -0.54 -7.49 12.99
C ILE A 207 -0.50 -5.98 12.82
N PHE A 208 -0.98 -5.48 11.67
CA PHE A 208 -0.99 -4.05 11.40
C PHE A 208 -1.99 -3.32 12.28
N ALA A 209 -3.18 -3.88 12.51
CA ALA A 209 -4.15 -3.32 13.44
C ALA A 209 -3.56 -3.18 14.85
N ALA A 210 -2.88 -4.24 15.35
CA ALA A 210 -2.21 -4.20 16.66
C ALA A 210 -1.11 -3.12 16.72
N LYS A 211 -0.33 -2.94 15.65
CA LYS A 211 0.69 -1.88 15.56
C LYS A 211 0.09 -0.48 15.58
N LEU A 212 -0.99 -0.28 14.85
CA LEU A 212 -1.65 1.02 14.73
C LEU A 212 -2.35 1.41 16.04
N ILE A 213 -3.02 0.46 16.68
CA ILE A 213 -3.66 0.69 17.99
C ILE A 213 -2.65 1.19 19.03
N GLN A 214 -1.44 0.64 19.03
CA GLN A 214 -0.38 1.07 19.95
C GLN A 214 0.21 2.45 19.61
N GLN A 215 -0.13 3.04 18.47
CA GLN A 215 0.26 4.40 18.07
C GLN A 215 -0.83 5.44 18.33
N LEU A 216 -2.02 5.01 18.74
CA LEU A 216 -3.09 5.94 19.07
C LEU A 216 -2.70 6.80 20.28
N THR A 217 -2.90 8.11 20.16
CA THR A 217 -2.65 9.08 21.23
C THR A 217 -3.92 9.89 21.50
N PRO A 218 -4.08 10.51 22.69
CA PRO A 218 -5.26 11.31 23.02
C PRO A 218 -5.49 12.54 22.10
N GLU A 219 -4.49 12.93 21.31
CA GLU A 219 -4.62 14.03 20.35
C GLU A 219 -5.50 13.69 19.15
N TYR A 220 -5.73 12.39 18.87
CA TYR A 220 -6.65 11.96 17.83
C TYR A 220 -8.07 11.92 18.34
N GLY A 221 -8.99 12.54 17.61
CA GLY A 221 -10.42 12.50 17.87
C GLY A 221 -11.12 11.34 17.19
N ALA A 222 -10.47 10.70 16.18
CA ALA A 222 -11.04 9.57 15.46
C ALA A 222 -9.96 8.60 14.95
N TYR A 223 -10.35 7.31 14.83
CA TYR A 223 -9.55 6.25 14.23
C TYR A 223 -10.37 5.47 13.22
N VAL A 224 -9.85 5.28 12.01
CA VAL A 224 -10.46 4.47 10.97
C VAL A 224 -9.55 3.30 10.63
N GLN A 225 -10.07 2.07 10.71
CA GLN A 225 -9.34 0.85 10.41
C GLN A 225 -9.97 0.07 9.27
N GLU A 226 -9.24 -0.11 8.19
CA GLU A 226 -9.55 -1.14 7.20
C GLU A 226 -9.27 -2.52 7.80
N ILE A 227 -10.23 -3.42 7.74
CA ILE A 227 -10.21 -4.75 8.35
C ILE A 227 -10.22 -5.80 7.24
N ALA A 228 -9.21 -6.69 7.22
CA ALA A 228 -9.12 -7.75 6.22
C ALA A 228 -10.17 -8.84 6.45
N GLU A 229 -10.76 -9.33 5.35
CA GLU A 229 -11.62 -10.50 5.27
C GLU A 229 -10.90 -11.74 4.72
N ALA A 230 -9.58 -11.67 4.56
CA ALA A 230 -8.76 -12.75 4.00
C ALA A 230 -8.74 -14.00 4.90
N PRO A 231 -8.28 -15.17 4.40
CA PRO A 231 -8.03 -16.34 5.25
C PRO A 231 -7.09 -16.00 6.42
N PRO A 232 -7.27 -16.64 7.57
CA PRO A 232 -8.23 -17.71 7.87
C PRO A 232 -9.66 -17.21 8.11
N TYR A 233 -10.62 -18.14 8.01
CA TYR A 233 -12.02 -17.89 8.31
C TYR A 233 -12.23 -17.15 9.65
N GLY A 234 -13.10 -16.13 9.64
CA GLY A 234 -13.38 -15.32 10.83
C GLY A 234 -12.33 -14.22 11.15
N LEU A 235 -11.36 -13.99 10.27
CA LEU A 235 -10.28 -13.00 10.51
C LEU A 235 -10.82 -11.59 10.79
N ALA A 236 -11.91 -11.16 10.13
CA ALA A 236 -12.47 -9.84 10.38
C ALA A 236 -12.96 -9.68 11.83
N GLY A 237 -13.57 -10.70 12.40
CA GLY A 237 -13.95 -10.71 13.83
C GLY A 237 -12.74 -10.64 14.76
N VAL A 238 -11.68 -11.38 14.45
CA VAL A 238 -10.41 -11.32 15.20
C VAL A 238 -9.86 -9.90 15.24
N ILE A 239 -9.80 -9.22 14.11
CA ILE A 239 -9.29 -7.84 14.02
C ILE A 239 -10.26 -6.88 14.73
N ALA A 240 -11.55 -7.05 14.50
CA ALA A 240 -12.58 -6.20 15.11
C ALA A 240 -12.58 -6.26 16.63
N ARG A 241 -12.34 -7.44 17.23
CA ARG A 241 -12.22 -7.56 18.72
C ARG A 241 -11.04 -6.76 19.27
N MET A 242 -9.97 -6.55 18.52
CA MET A 242 -8.87 -5.65 18.90
C MET A 242 -9.24 -4.18 18.67
N VAL A 243 -9.86 -3.86 17.52
CA VAL A 243 -10.20 -2.49 17.09
C VAL A 243 -11.35 -1.90 17.92
N GLN A 244 -12.32 -2.72 18.31
CA GLN A 244 -13.52 -2.35 19.05
C GLN A 244 -14.21 -1.11 18.45
N PRO A 245 -14.68 -1.18 17.18
CA PRO A 245 -15.33 -0.05 16.55
C PRO A 245 -16.68 0.28 17.20
N GLU A 246 -17.09 1.53 17.16
CA GLU A 246 -18.47 1.94 17.44
C GLU A 246 -19.35 1.91 16.20
N VAL A 247 -18.72 2.04 15.02
CA VAL A 247 -19.37 1.87 13.72
C VAL A 247 -18.54 0.89 12.90
N ALA A 248 -19.18 -0.15 12.38
CA ALA A 248 -18.57 -1.08 11.44
C ALA A 248 -19.32 -1.06 10.11
N ILE A 249 -18.57 -1.06 9.00
CA ILE A 249 -19.09 -1.05 7.64
C ILE A 249 -18.70 -2.35 6.95
N VAL A 250 -19.66 -3.00 6.30
CA VAL A 250 -19.40 -4.08 5.34
C VAL A 250 -19.73 -3.56 3.94
N THR A 251 -18.75 -3.52 3.05
CA THR A 251 -18.91 -2.93 1.72
C THR A 251 -19.66 -3.89 0.77
N VAL A 252 -18.98 -4.94 0.30
CA VAL A 252 -19.57 -5.96 -0.60
C VAL A 252 -19.06 -7.33 -0.18
N VAL A 253 -19.90 -8.34 -0.22
CA VAL A 253 -19.54 -9.76 -0.09
C VAL A 253 -19.37 -10.36 -1.49
N GLY A 254 -18.18 -10.22 -2.03
CA GLY A 254 -17.83 -10.73 -3.36
C GLY A 254 -17.20 -12.13 -3.34
N THR A 255 -16.40 -12.40 -4.36
CA THR A 255 -15.71 -13.69 -4.57
C THR A 255 -14.21 -13.65 -4.29
N SER A 256 -13.71 -12.57 -3.67
CA SER A 256 -12.31 -12.47 -3.27
C SER A 256 -11.92 -13.62 -2.34
N HIS A 257 -10.72 -14.18 -2.55
CA HIS A 257 -10.23 -15.32 -1.76
C HIS A 257 -11.09 -16.60 -1.84
N MET A 258 -12.00 -16.74 -2.83
CA MET A 258 -12.89 -17.89 -2.99
C MET A 258 -12.16 -19.23 -2.92
N GLN A 259 -10.98 -19.34 -3.56
CA GLN A 259 -10.21 -20.58 -3.57
C GLN A 259 -9.77 -21.00 -2.14
N ALA A 260 -9.40 -20.05 -1.31
CA ALA A 260 -8.92 -20.31 0.05
C ALA A 260 -10.07 -20.41 1.07
N MET A 261 -11.17 -19.68 0.85
CA MET A 261 -12.34 -19.65 1.74
C MET A 261 -13.31 -20.81 1.43
N GLY A 262 -13.33 -21.31 0.22
CA GLY A 262 -14.12 -22.46 -0.21
C GLY A 262 -15.54 -22.12 -0.67
N SER A 263 -16.23 -21.11 -0.10
CA SER A 263 -17.55 -20.67 -0.53
C SER A 263 -17.79 -19.19 -0.25
N GLN A 264 -18.77 -18.60 -0.93
CA GLN A 264 -19.18 -17.21 -0.73
C GLN A 264 -19.88 -17.02 0.63
N GLU A 265 -20.55 -18.03 1.14
CA GLU A 265 -21.14 -18.05 2.49
C GLU A 265 -20.08 -17.87 3.56
N ARG A 266 -18.92 -18.53 3.43
CA ARG A 266 -17.80 -18.36 4.34
C ARG A 266 -17.17 -16.98 4.26
N ILE A 267 -17.13 -16.38 3.08
CA ILE A 267 -16.71 -14.98 2.91
C ILE A 267 -17.70 -14.06 3.60
N ARG A 268 -19.01 -14.29 3.40
CA ARG A 268 -20.09 -13.58 4.10
C ARG A 268 -19.92 -13.63 5.61
N GLU A 269 -19.82 -14.84 6.17
CA GLU A 269 -19.66 -15.05 7.61
C GLU A 269 -18.40 -14.35 8.13
N THR A 270 -17.29 -14.42 7.39
CA THR A 270 -16.06 -13.71 7.74
C THR A 270 -16.26 -12.19 7.72
N CYS A 271 -16.90 -11.61 6.73
CA CYS A 271 -17.17 -10.17 6.69
C CYS A 271 -18.10 -9.75 7.83
N LEU A 272 -19.19 -10.47 8.04
CA LEU A 272 -20.18 -10.17 9.10
C LEU A 272 -19.62 -10.41 10.52
N SER A 273 -18.58 -11.24 10.69
CA SER A 273 -17.90 -11.43 11.98
C SER A 273 -17.29 -10.13 12.54
N VAL A 274 -17.19 -9.07 11.74
CA VAL A 274 -16.80 -7.74 12.24
C VAL A 274 -17.71 -7.26 13.38
N ALA A 275 -18.97 -7.70 13.40
CA ALA A 275 -19.94 -7.43 14.47
C ALA A 275 -19.51 -7.98 15.83
N GLU A 276 -18.69 -9.03 15.88
CA GLU A 276 -18.18 -9.61 17.14
C GLU A 276 -17.30 -8.64 17.94
N GLY A 277 -16.65 -7.70 17.26
CA GLY A 277 -15.83 -6.67 17.89
C GLY A 277 -16.55 -5.33 18.05
N LEU A 278 -17.75 -5.18 17.50
CA LEU A 278 -18.53 -3.96 17.59
C LEU A 278 -18.95 -3.71 19.05
N ARG A 279 -18.85 -2.45 19.50
CA ARG A 279 -19.29 -2.07 20.85
C ARG A 279 -20.76 -2.40 21.06
N GLU A 280 -21.18 -2.59 22.31
CA GLU A 280 -22.56 -2.97 22.65
C GLU A 280 -23.60 -2.03 22.03
N ASN A 281 -23.37 -0.71 22.11
CA ASN A 281 -24.22 0.31 21.50
C ASN A 281 -23.74 0.74 20.11
N GLY A 282 -22.93 -0.09 19.45
CA GLY A 282 -22.39 0.20 18.13
C GLY A 282 -23.40 -0.02 17.01
N THR A 283 -23.07 0.47 15.83
CA THR A 283 -23.91 0.35 14.63
C THR A 283 -23.17 -0.42 13.54
N LEU A 284 -23.83 -1.42 12.97
CA LEU A 284 -23.37 -2.14 11.78
C LEU A 284 -24.05 -1.53 10.54
N ILE A 285 -23.25 -1.05 9.60
CA ILE A 285 -23.71 -0.45 8.34
C ILE A 285 -23.48 -1.44 7.22
N LEU A 286 -24.55 -1.82 6.52
CA LEU A 286 -24.58 -2.89 5.52
C LEU A 286 -25.05 -2.36 4.17
N ASN A 287 -24.56 -2.99 3.10
CA ASN A 287 -25.01 -2.73 1.74
C ASN A 287 -26.37 -3.40 1.49
N GLY A 288 -27.42 -2.58 1.35
CA GLY A 288 -28.79 -3.04 1.12
C GLY A 288 -29.06 -3.63 -0.28
N ASP A 289 -28.14 -3.36 -1.23
CA ASP A 289 -28.21 -3.94 -2.58
C ASP A 289 -27.49 -5.30 -2.67
N ASP A 290 -26.74 -5.68 -1.62
CA ASP A 290 -26.02 -6.95 -1.57
C ASP A 290 -26.88 -8.04 -0.90
N PRO A 291 -27.35 -9.06 -1.64
CA PRO A 291 -28.21 -10.11 -1.07
C PRO A 291 -27.52 -10.91 0.05
N PHE A 292 -26.18 -10.96 0.08
CA PHE A 292 -25.42 -11.67 1.12
C PHE A 292 -25.36 -10.91 2.45
N GLN A 293 -25.81 -9.66 2.51
CA GLN A 293 -25.77 -8.86 3.74
C GLN A 293 -27.11 -8.80 4.47
N LYS A 294 -28.12 -9.50 3.97
CA LYS A 294 -29.42 -9.64 4.65
C LYS A 294 -29.27 -10.51 5.89
N ASN A 295 -30.02 -10.17 6.96
CA ASN A 295 -30.07 -10.92 8.21
C ASN A 295 -28.68 -11.22 8.81
N PRO A 296 -27.94 -10.21 9.27
CA PRO A 296 -26.56 -10.37 9.74
C PRO A 296 -26.43 -11.16 11.04
N GLY A 297 -27.53 -11.39 11.77
CA GLY A 297 -27.53 -12.19 13.00
C GLY A 297 -26.82 -11.52 14.21
N CYS A 298 -26.62 -10.21 14.19
CA CYS A 298 -26.02 -9.47 15.30
C CYS A 298 -27.09 -8.80 16.19
N LYS A 299 -26.70 -8.43 17.42
CA LYS A 299 -27.58 -7.77 18.41
C LYS A 299 -27.56 -6.24 18.29
N GLN A 300 -26.54 -5.70 17.65
CA GLN A 300 -26.33 -4.26 17.51
C GLN A 300 -27.30 -3.66 16.49
N LYS A 301 -27.43 -2.35 16.50
CA LYS A 301 -28.21 -1.61 15.50
C LYS A 301 -27.63 -1.89 14.11
N VAL A 302 -28.51 -2.19 13.16
CA VAL A 302 -28.16 -2.36 11.73
C VAL A 302 -28.79 -1.23 10.94
N LEU A 303 -28.02 -0.62 10.04
CA LEU A 303 -28.47 0.35 9.06
C LEU A 303 -28.05 -0.11 7.68
N TYR A 304 -28.91 0.12 6.69
CA TYR A 304 -28.65 -0.21 5.31
C TYR A 304 -28.44 1.03 4.45
N TYR A 305 -27.45 0.96 3.56
CA TYR A 305 -27.26 1.94 2.50
C TYR A 305 -27.42 1.28 1.13
N ALA A 306 -28.00 1.99 0.16
CA ALA A 306 -28.31 1.40 -1.14
C ALA A 306 -28.50 2.46 -2.24
N ILE A 307 -28.41 2.03 -3.50
CA ILE A 307 -28.85 2.74 -4.68
C ILE A 307 -30.20 2.18 -5.16
N GLU A 308 -30.31 0.85 -5.24
CA GLU A 308 -31.46 0.17 -5.80
C GLU A 308 -32.55 -0.14 -4.74
N ASN A 309 -32.17 -0.55 -3.55
CA ASN A 309 -33.11 -0.89 -2.48
C ASN A 309 -33.75 0.37 -1.88
N LYS A 310 -35.05 0.56 -2.14
CA LYS A 310 -35.81 1.75 -1.70
C LYS A 310 -36.14 1.75 -0.19
N ASP A 311 -36.00 0.62 0.47
CA ASP A 311 -36.25 0.47 1.92
C ASP A 311 -34.98 0.70 2.76
N ALA A 312 -33.85 1.05 2.15
CA ALA A 312 -32.61 1.32 2.87
C ALA A 312 -32.68 2.66 3.63
N ASP A 313 -32.00 2.70 4.80
CA ASP A 313 -31.96 3.90 5.67
C ASP A 313 -31.26 5.08 5.00
N TYR A 314 -30.27 4.82 4.16
CA TYR A 314 -29.54 5.81 3.38
C TYR A 314 -29.55 5.44 1.91
N ARG A 315 -30.09 6.28 1.05
CA ARG A 315 -30.17 6.03 -0.39
C ARG A 315 -29.46 7.12 -1.19
N ALA A 316 -28.92 6.75 -2.36
CA ALA A 316 -28.50 7.73 -3.34
C ALA A 316 -29.54 7.84 -4.46
N GLU A 317 -29.96 9.07 -4.75
CA GLU A 317 -30.90 9.39 -5.81
C GLU A 317 -30.30 10.48 -6.73
N HIS A 318 -30.87 10.67 -7.92
CA HIS A 318 -30.44 11.68 -8.91
C HIS A 318 -28.94 11.61 -9.24
N ILE A 319 -28.43 10.37 -9.39
CA ILE A 319 -26.99 10.13 -9.62
C ILE A 319 -26.61 10.52 -11.05
N SER A 320 -25.60 11.37 -11.18
CA SER A 320 -25.07 11.83 -12.47
C SER A 320 -23.55 11.99 -12.45
N GLY A 321 -22.92 11.82 -13.62
CA GLY A 321 -21.50 12.14 -13.82
C GLY A 321 -21.33 13.61 -14.25
N GLY A 322 -20.64 14.39 -13.45
CA GLY A 322 -20.27 15.77 -13.77
C GLY A 322 -18.82 15.88 -14.29
N GLU A 323 -18.37 17.08 -14.58
CA GLU A 323 -17.01 17.33 -15.08
C GLU A 323 -15.91 16.91 -14.10
N ASN A 324 -16.18 16.96 -12.80
CA ASN A 324 -15.17 16.74 -11.75
C ASN A 324 -15.51 15.57 -10.82
N GLY A 325 -16.34 14.62 -11.26
CA GLY A 325 -16.74 13.45 -10.48
C GLY A 325 -18.24 13.21 -10.48
N MET A 326 -18.73 12.46 -9.49
CA MET A 326 -20.15 12.14 -9.35
C MET A 326 -20.88 13.18 -8.51
N GLU A 327 -22.13 13.45 -8.89
CA GLU A 327 -23.10 14.28 -8.16
C GLU A 327 -24.36 13.44 -7.90
N PHE A 328 -24.90 13.50 -6.69
CA PHE A 328 -26.09 12.75 -6.27
C PHE A 328 -26.72 13.35 -5.02
N GLU A 329 -27.91 12.92 -4.67
CA GLU A 329 -28.57 13.25 -3.42
C GLU A 329 -28.54 12.06 -2.46
N VAL A 330 -28.17 12.28 -1.20
CA VAL A 330 -28.37 11.31 -0.13
C VAL A 330 -29.72 11.54 0.51
N VAL A 331 -30.57 10.51 0.46
CA VAL A 331 -31.90 10.54 1.05
C VAL A 331 -31.92 9.67 2.31
N TYR A 332 -32.26 10.27 3.45
CA TYR A 332 -32.38 9.59 4.75
C TYR A 332 -33.30 10.41 5.67
N ASP A 333 -34.12 9.75 6.49
CA ASP A 333 -35.08 10.38 7.43
C ASP A 333 -35.89 11.53 6.78
N GLY A 334 -36.29 11.40 5.52
CA GLY A 334 -36.99 12.43 4.76
C GLY A 334 -36.16 13.63 4.34
N GLN A 335 -34.86 13.64 4.63
CA GLN A 335 -33.92 14.67 4.21
C GLN A 335 -33.34 14.34 2.83
N HIS A 336 -33.09 15.38 2.01
CA HIS A 336 -32.41 15.31 0.73
C HIS A 336 -31.14 16.16 0.79
N VAL A 337 -29.98 15.50 0.78
CA VAL A 337 -28.69 16.18 0.94
C VAL A 337 -27.86 16.04 -0.33
N PRO A 338 -27.59 17.16 -1.05
CA PRO A 338 -26.78 17.10 -2.26
C PRO A 338 -25.31 16.84 -1.91
N VAL A 339 -24.72 15.87 -2.61
CA VAL A 339 -23.34 15.41 -2.41
C VAL A 339 -22.58 15.42 -3.74
N LYS A 340 -21.32 15.83 -3.68
CA LYS A 340 -20.36 15.76 -4.80
C LYS A 340 -19.10 15.06 -4.34
N ILE A 341 -18.64 14.09 -5.13
CA ILE A 341 -17.37 13.38 -4.90
C ILE A 341 -16.49 13.49 -6.14
N ALA A 342 -15.18 13.63 -5.94
CA ALA A 342 -14.23 13.82 -7.03
C ALA A 342 -13.69 12.49 -7.58
N CYS A 343 -14.57 11.52 -7.76
CA CYS A 343 -14.30 10.21 -8.37
C CYS A 343 -15.54 9.75 -9.14
N TYR A 344 -15.38 8.79 -10.06
CA TYR A 344 -16.45 8.31 -10.93
C TYR A 344 -16.84 6.89 -10.61
N GLY A 345 -18.09 6.53 -10.91
CA GLY A 345 -18.64 5.18 -10.78
C GLY A 345 -19.62 5.01 -9.63
N LEU A 346 -20.64 4.19 -9.85
CA LEU A 346 -21.70 3.91 -8.86
C LEU A 346 -21.13 3.28 -7.57
N HIS A 347 -20.07 2.46 -7.69
CA HIS A 347 -19.41 1.89 -6.52
C HIS A 347 -18.81 2.97 -5.60
N ASN A 348 -18.27 4.09 -6.15
CA ASN A 348 -17.81 5.21 -5.35
C ASN A 348 -18.96 6.00 -4.72
N VAL A 349 -20.14 6.02 -5.37
CA VAL A 349 -21.37 6.55 -4.75
C VAL A 349 -21.78 5.67 -3.56
N MET A 350 -21.70 4.34 -3.70
CA MET A 350 -21.97 3.40 -2.60
C MET A 350 -20.96 3.57 -1.45
N ASP A 351 -19.67 3.70 -1.76
CA ASP A 351 -18.62 3.97 -0.74
C ASP A 351 -18.88 5.29 0.00
N ALA A 352 -19.33 6.32 -0.74
CA ALA A 352 -19.70 7.62 -0.17
C ALA A 352 -20.96 7.56 0.71
N LEU A 353 -21.98 6.77 0.32
CA LEU A 353 -23.16 6.53 1.16
C LEU A 353 -22.79 5.87 2.48
N ALA A 354 -21.94 4.83 2.44
CA ALA A 354 -21.45 4.16 3.64
C ALA A 354 -20.69 5.13 4.56
N ALA A 355 -19.84 5.97 3.97
CA ALA A 355 -19.09 7.00 4.71
C ALA A 355 -20.00 8.11 5.26
N PHE A 356 -21.04 8.49 4.52
CA PHE A 356 -22.07 9.44 4.98
C PHE A 356 -22.80 8.87 6.20
N ALA A 357 -23.33 7.66 6.10
CA ALA A 357 -24.00 6.97 7.19
C ALA A 357 -23.10 6.85 8.45
N ALA A 358 -21.82 6.52 8.27
CA ALA A 358 -20.86 6.47 9.38
C ALA A 358 -20.67 7.83 10.06
N GLY A 359 -20.56 8.92 9.28
CA GLY A 359 -20.49 10.28 9.81
C GLY A 359 -21.72 10.66 10.64
N LYS A 360 -22.92 10.28 10.16
CA LYS A 360 -24.18 10.50 10.88
C LYS A 360 -24.25 9.68 12.18
N CYS A 361 -23.81 8.41 12.18
CA CYS A 361 -23.74 7.59 13.39
C CYS A 361 -22.83 8.18 14.49
N ILE A 362 -21.81 8.94 14.09
CA ILE A 362 -20.87 9.64 14.99
C ILE A 362 -21.39 11.03 15.44
N GLY A 363 -22.57 11.44 14.96
CA GLY A 363 -23.17 12.73 15.31
C GLY A 363 -22.59 13.93 14.57
N MET A 364 -22.08 13.72 13.35
CA MET A 364 -21.67 14.80 12.47
C MET A 364 -22.88 15.45 11.77
N THR A 365 -22.79 16.73 11.51
CA THR A 365 -23.77 17.46 10.69
C THR A 365 -23.61 17.11 9.21
N ASP A 366 -24.66 17.28 8.41
CA ASP A 366 -24.61 17.05 6.96
C ASP A 366 -23.53 17.91 6.30
N ALA A 367 -23.42 19.16 6.69
CA ALA A 367 -22.42 20.07 6.17
C ALA A 367 -20.96 19.58 6.45
N GLU A 368 -20.71 19.00 7.61
CA GLU A 368 -19.41 18.40 7.94
C GLU A 368 -19.14 17.16 7.09
N VAL A 369 -20.14 16.27 6.94
CA VAL A 369 -20.01 15.04 6.13
C VAL A 369 -19.80 15.37 4.65
N VAL A 370 -20.65 16.24 4.08
CA VAL A 370 -20.55 16.65 2.67
C VAL A 370 -19.21 17.33 2.38
N ARG A 371 -18.75 18.21 3.27
CA ARG A 371 -17.42 18.83 3.13
C ARG A 371 -16.31 17.78 3.16
N GLY A 372 -16.41 16.76 4.01
CA GLY A 372 -15.47 15.67 4.08
C GLY A 372 -15.45 14.86 2.78
N LEU A 373 -16.60 14.44 2.28
CA LEU A 373 -16.73 13.71 1.01
C LEU A 373 -16.19 14.52 -0.18
N ALA A 374 -16.50 15.80 -0.26
CA ALA A 374 -16.00 16.69 -1.30
C ALA A 374 -14.47 16.86 -1.25
N SER A 375 -13.86 16.65 -0.10
CA SER A 375 -12.39 16.71 0.07
C SER A 375 -11.67 15.42 -0.31
N PHE A 376 -12.37 14.29 -0.41
CA PHE A 376 -11.79 13.00 -0.78
C PHE A 376 -11.20 13.05 -2.19
N ARG A 377 -10.04 12.47 -2.34
CA ARG A 377 -9.38 12.27 -3.63
C ARG A 377 -8.86 10.85 -3.68
N THR A 378 -9.12 10.19 -4.77
CA THR A 378 -8.39 8.97 -5.13
C THR A 378 -6.94 9.33 -5.41
N ALA A 379 -6.03 8.46 -5.07
CA ALA A 379 -4.61 8.73 -5.19
C ALA A 379 -3.91 7.61 -5.99
N GLY A 380 -2.77 7.96 -6.61
CA GLY A 380 -1.93 7.03 -7.34
C GLY A 380 -2.60 6.43 -8.56
N ILE A 381 -2.69 5.12 -8.60
CA ILE A 381 -3.11 4.34 -9.75
C ILE A 381 -4.33 3.45 -9.47
N ARG A 382 -5.15 3.82 -8.46
CA ARG A 382 -6.43 3.18 -8.14
C ARG A 382 -7.57 4.12 -8.45
N GLN A 383 -8.26 3.91 -9.57
CA GLN A 383 -9.42 4.69 -10.00
C GLN A 383 -9.21 6.20 -9.93
N ASN A 384 -8.00 6.63 -10.19
CA ASN A 384 -7.61 8.03 -10.13
C ASN A 384 -7.82 8.70 -11.49
N VAL A 385 -8.62 9.77 -11.51
CA VAL A 385 -8.81 10.58 -12.72
C VAL A 385 -7.85 11.77 -12.68
N VAL A 386 -6.95 11.80 -13.62
CA VAL A 386 -5.93 12.84 -13.77
C VAL A 386 -6.21 13.63 -15.03
N LYS A 387 -6.20 14.96 -14.92
CA LYS A 387 -6.25 15.88 -16.07
C LYS A 387 -4.87 16.47 -16.28
N TYR A 388 -4.29 16.25 -17.45
CA TYR A 388 -2.95 16.72 -17.79
C TYR A 388 -2.88 17.13 -19.27
N GLY A 389 -2.38 18.36 -19.55
CA GLY A 389 -2.20 18.84 -20.92
C GLY A 389 -3.48 18.87 -21.76
N GLY A 390 -4.65 18.87 -21.14
CA GLY A 390 -5.96 18.76 -21.79
C GLY A 390 -6.51 17.34 -21.87
N GLN A 391 -5.68 16.32 -21.73
CA GLN A 391 -6.10 14.90 -21.66
C GLN A 391 -6.71 14.56 -20.32
N THR A 392 -7.64 13.62 -20.32
CA THR A 392 -8.20 13.01 -19.10
C THR A 392 -7.81 11.55 -19.03
N MET A 393 -7.15 11.13 -17.98
CA MET A 393 -6.67 9.76 -17.77
C MET A 393 -7.31 9.15 -16.55
N PHE A 394 -7.92 7.97 -16.71
CA PHE A 394 -8.45 7.17 -15.62
C PHE A 394 -7.48 6.03 -15.31
N LEU A 395 -6.68 6.21 -14.26
CA LEU A 395 -5.67 5.27 -13.81
C LEU A 395 -6.30 4.26 -12.85
N ASP A 396 -6.55 3.04 -13.32
CA ASP A 396 -7.05 1.92 -12.52
C ASP A 396 -6.20 0.66 -12.74
N CYS A 397 -4.89 0.80 -12.59
CA CYS A 397 -3.90 -0.21 -12.90
C CYS A 397 -3.13 -0.76 -11.67
N TYR A 398 -3.72 -0.63 -10.48
CA TYR A 398 -3.15 -1.25 -9.27
C TYR A 398 -3.42 -2.76 -9.22
N ASN A 399 -4.61 -3.20 -9.62
CA ASN A 399 -5.00 -4.61 -9.70
C ASN A 399 -6.10 -4.80 -10.75
N ALA A 400 -6.25 -6.03 -11.26
CA ALA A 400 -7.31 -6.40 -12.18
C ALA A 400 -7.88 -7.77 -11.82
N ALA A 401 -9.20 -7.86 -11.87
CA ALA A 401 -10.02 -9.07 -11.84
C ALA A 401 -11.19 -8.86 -12.78
N ALA A 402 -11.85 -9.91 -13.24
CA ALA A 402 -12.94 -9.79 -14.21
C ALA A 402 -14.04 -8.81 -13.76
N GLU A 403 -14.47 -8.90 -12.50
CA GLU A 403 -15.49 -8.03 -11.92
C GLU A 403 -15.03 -6.55 -11.88
N SER A 404 -13.74 -6.33 -11.57
CA SER A 404 -13.20 -4.98 -11.53
C SER A 404 -13.00 -4.37 -12.93
N MET A 405 -12.86 -5.19 -13.98
CA MET A 405 -12.83 -4.71 -15.37
C MET A 405 -14.19 -4.12 -15.77
N GLN A 406 -15.28 -4.82 -15.48
CA GLN A 406 -16.63 -4.31 -15.76
C GLN A 406 -16.91 -3.00 -15.00
N SER A 407 -16.55 -2.94 -13.71
CA SER A 407 -16.69 -1.74 -12.89
C SER A 407 -15.89 -0.57 -13.47
N SER A 408 -14.68 -0.81 -13.99
CA SER A 408 -13.87 0.22 -14.63
C SER A 408 -14.47 0.72 -15.93
N PHE A 409 -15.01 -0.16 -16.78
CA PHE A 409 -15.73 0.26 -18.00
C PHE A 409 -16.96 1.10 -17.67
N ASN A 410 -17.75 0.70 -16.68
CA ASN A 410 -18.93 1.46 -16.26
C ASN A 410 -18.55 2.85 -15.73
N SER A 411 -17.49 2.95 -14.92
CA SER A 411 -16.99 4.23 -14.40
C SER A 411 -16.41 5.10 -15.52
N PHE A 412 -15.68 4.50 -16.44
CA PHE A 412 -15.10 5.16 -17.61
C PHE A 412 -16.17 5.75 -18.52
N ALA A 413 -17.30 5.07 -18.66
CA ALA A 413 -18.45 5.54 -19.42
C ALA A 413 -19.03 6.85 -18.87
N MET A 414 -18.93 7.08 -17.56
CA MET A 414 -19.46 8.28 -16.88
C MET A 414 -18.53 9.50 -17.00
N ILE A 415 -17.28 9.34 -17.42
CA ILE A 415 -16.36 10.44 -17.60
C ILE A 415 -16.74 11.21 -18.87
N PRO A 416 -17.00 12.53 -18.81
CA PRO A 416 -17.33 13.30 -19.99
C PRO A 416 -16.19 13.33 -21.02
N VAL A 417 -16.54 13.18 -22.30
CA VAL A 417 -15.60 13.35 -23.43
C VAL A 417 -15.83 14.69 -24.08
N ARG A 418 -14.75 15.40 -24.36
CA ARG A 418 -14.82 16.69 -25.09
C ARG A 418 -15.20 16.46 -26.54
N ASN A 419 -15.74 17.50 -27.19
CA ASN A 419 -16.13 17.43 -28.60
C ASN A 419 -14.95 16.99 -29.48
N GLY A 420 -15.17 15.97 -30.30
CA GLY A 420 -14.14 15.37 -31.16
C GLY A 420 -13.15 14.45 -30.45
N GLY A 421 -13.30 14.21 -29.13
CA GLY A 421 -12.50 13.26 -28.39
C GLY A 421 -13.06 11.84 -28.45
N ARG A 422 -12.23 10.88 -28.10
CA ARG A 422 -12.51 9.43 -28.11
C ARG A 422 -12.28 8.84 -26.72
N ARG A 423 -12.93 7.70 -26.45
CA ARG A 423 -12.63 6.84 -25.31
C ARG A 423 -11.63 5.77 -25.70
N ILE A 424 -10.42 5.84 -25.19
CA ILE A 424 -9.33 4.91 -25.48
C ILE A 424 -9.03 4.08 -24.24
N ALA A 425 -9.14 2.73 -24.32
CA ALA A 425 -8.84 1.84 -23.22
C ALA A 425 -7.50 1.12 -23.43
N VAL A 426 -6.55 1.31 -22.53
CA VAL A 426 -5.30 0.54 -22.47
C VAL A 426 -5.48 -0.59 -21.45
N LEU A 427 -5.57 -1.82 -21.95
CA LEU A 427 -5.93 -3.00 -21.17
C LEU A 427 -4.73 -3.95 -21.10
N GLY A 428 -4.36 -4.36 -19.89
CA GLY A 428 -3.27 -5.33 -19.67
C GLY A 428 -3.77 -6.68 -19.22
N ASP A 429 -2.84 -7.65 -19.16
CA ASP A 429 -3.12 -8.98 -18.63
C ASP A 429 -3.70 -8.92 -17.22
N ILE A 430 -4.65 -9.81 -16.95
CA ILE A 430 -5.10 -10.17 -15.60
C ILE A 430 -4.21 -11.32 -15.13
N LYS A 431 -3.52 -11.15 -14.01
CA LYS A 431 -2.63 -12.18 -13.44
C LYS A 431 -3.36 -13.02 -12.39
N GLU A 432 -2.77 -14.15 -12.02
CA GLU A 432 -3.30 -15.07 -11.00
C GLU A 432 -4.62 -15.77 -11.40
N THR A 433 -4.89 -15.88 -12.69
CA THR A 433 -6.08 -16.51 -13.28
C THR A 433 -6.03 -18.04 -13.27
N GLY A 434 -4.82 -18.61 -13.18
CA GLY A 434 -4.62 -20.06 -13.18
C GLY A 434 -5.12 -20.73 -14.45
N LYS A 435 -5.88 -21.83 -14.30
CA LYS A 435 -6.45 -22.60 -15.43
C LYS A 435 -7.57 -21.89 -16.18
N LYS A 436 -8.08 -20.77 -15.65
CA LYS A 436 -9.18 -20.00 -16.25
C LYS A 436 -8.70 -18.78 -17.03
N ASP A 437 -7.41 -18.71 -17.35
CA ASP A 437 -6.80 -17.53 -18.01
C ASP A 437 -7.54 -17.16 -19.29
N GLU A 438 -7.75 -18.11 -20.19
CA GLU A 438 -8.43 -17.92 -21.46
C GLU A 438 -9.90 -17.47 -21.26
N GLU A 439 -10.65 -18.14 -20.39
CA GLU A 439 -12.06 -17.82 -20.10
C GLU A 439 -12.21 -16.39 -19.55
N ILE A 440 -11.35 -16.00 -18.61
CA ILE A 440 -11.38 -14.69 -17.97
C ILE A 440 -11.05 -13.58 -18.98
N HIS A 441 -10.00 -13.75 -19.78
CA HIS A 441 -9.62 -12.74 -20.78
C HIS A 441 -10.64 -12.66 -21.93
N ALA A 442 -11.20 -13.78 -22.37
CA ALA A 442 -12.31 -13.78 -23.33
C ALA A 442 -13.57 -13.07 -22.78
N ASN A 443 -13.88 -13.25 -21.49
CA ASN A 443 -14.97 -12.51 -20.86
C ASN A 443 -14.74 -11.00 -20.88
N VAL A 444 -13.51 -10.54 -20.59
CA VAL A 444 -13.15 -9.12 -20.70
C VAL A 444 -13.26 -8.63 -22.13
N GLY A 445 -12.90 -9.45 -23.12
CA GLY A 445 -13.12 -9.13 -24.55
C GLY A 445 -14.60 -8.90 -24.88
N ARG A 446 -15.50 -9.70 -24.32
CA ARG A 446 -16.96 -9.49 -24.44
C ARG A 446 -17.41 -8.19 -23.77
N MET A 447 -16.92 -7.90 -22.57
CA MET A 447 -17.20 -6.64 -21.86
C MET A 447 -16.71 -5.42 -22.67
N LEU A 448 -15.50 -5.51 -23.24
CA LEU A 448 -14.95 -4.46 -24.11
C LEU A 448 -15.81 -4.24 -25.34
N ALA A 449 -16.25 -5.31 -26.01
CA ALA A 449 -17.11 -5.22 -27.18
C ALA A 449 -18.44 -4.52 -26.87
N ALA A 450 -19.03 -4.79 -25.71
CA ALA A 450 -20.29 -4.18 -25.24
C ALA A 450 -20.10 -2.77 -24.64
N SER A 451 -18.88 -2.32 -24.34
CA SER A 451 -18.60 -1.03 -23.71
C SER A 451 -18.73 0.14 -24.70
N ASN A 452 -18.67 1.37 -24.19
CA ASN A 452 -18.61 2.60 -25.00
C ASN A 452 -17.17 3.06 -25.32
N VAL A 453 -16.19 2.16 -25.25
CA VAL A 453 -14.82 2.40 -25.70
C VAL A 453 -14.80 2.49 -27.23
N ASP A 454 -14.14 3.49 -27.76
CA ASP A 454 -13.97 3.68 -29.21
C ASP A 454 -12.78 2.90 -29.74
N ILE A 455 -11.64 2.98 -29.02
CA ILE A 455 -10.39 2.32 -29.39
C ILE A 455 -9.86 1.55 -28.17
N ALA A 456 -9.41 0.32 -28.38
CA ALA A 456 -8.74 -0.46 -27.35
C ALA A 456 -7.29 -0.77 -27.73
N VAL A 457 -6.38 -0.63 -26.78
CA VAL A 457 -4.96 -1.00 -26.91
C VAL A 457 -4.68 -2.08 -25.86
N CYS A 458 -4.56 -3.32 -26.30
CA CYS A 458 -4.34 -4.48 -25.46
C CYS A 458 -2.84 -4.76 -25.34
N TYR A 459 -2.32 -4.78 -24.11
CA TYR A 459 -0.90 -4.96 -23.81
C TYR A 459 -0.64 -6.20 -22.96
N GLY A 460 0.11 -7.15 -23.50
CA GLY A 460 0.53 -8.37 -22.82
C GLY A 460 0.19 -9.63 -23.60
N ASP A 461 0.67 -10.77 -23.08
CA ASP A 461 0.51 -12.04 -23.78
C ASP A 461 -0.96 -12.53 -23.76
N SER A 462 -1.59 -12.52 -22.57
CA SER A 462 -3.00 -12.92 -22.41
C SER A 462 -3.98 -11.84 -22.90
N ALA A 463 -3.55 -10.59 -23.00
CA ALA A 463 -4.35 -9.49 -23.56
C ALA A 463 -4.64 -9.68 -25.07
N ALA A 464 -3.91 -10.58 -25.77
CA ALA A 464 -4.27 -11.03 -27.10
C ALA A 464 -5.68 -11.62 -27.16
N ILE A 465 -6.05 -12.42 -26.15
CA ILE A 465 -7.38 -13.06 -26.07
C ILE A 465 -8.47 -12.01 -25.92
N ILE A 466 -8.22 -10.93 -25.14
CA ILE A 466 -9.16 -9.79 -25.05
C ILE A 466 -9.36 -9.17 -26.44
N ALA A 467 -8.25 -8.90 -27.13
CA ALA A 467 -8.27 -8.25 -28.43
C ALA A 467 -8.99 -9.10 -29.48
N ASP A 468 -8.67 -10.39 -29.58
CA ASP A 468 -9.24 -11.29 -30.59
C ASP A 468 -10.74 -11.53 -30.32
N THR A 469 -11.12 -11.73 -29.04
CA THR A 469 -12.54 -11.90 -28.67
C THR A 469 -13.33 -10.64 -29.01
N ALA A 470 -12.81 -9.44 -28.69
CA ALA A 470 -13.54 -8.22 -28.96
C ALA A 470 -13.63 -7.91 -30.47
N LYS A 471 -12.55 -8.15 -31.24
CA LYS A 471 -12.56 -8.02 -32.72
C LYS A 471 -13.61 -8.89 -33.38
N ALA A 472 -13.82 -10.10 -32.86
CA ALA A 472 -14.83 -11.02 -33.39
C ALA A 472 -16.29 -10.57 -33.11
N LEU A 473 -16.49 -9.68 -32.12
CA LEU A 473 -17.81 -9.27 -31.64
C LEU A 473 -18.21 -7.84 -32.01
N CYS A 474 -17.26 -6.99 -32.38
CA CYS A 474 -17.56 -5.59 -32.69
C CYS A 474 -16.59 -5.01 -33.74
N GLY A 475 -17.00 -3.91 -34.40
CA GLY A 475 -16.20 -3.20 -35.40
C GLY A 475 -15.28 -2.11 -34.82
N LYS A 476 -14.96 -2.15 -33.54
CA LYS A 476 -14.07 -1.15 -32.90
C LYS A 476 -12.63 -1.32 -33.35
N GLU A 477 -11.88 -0.24 -33.34
CA GLU A 477 -10.43 -0.28 -33.54
C GLU A 477 -9.75 -0.91 -32.32
N ILE A 478 -9.08 -2.06 -32.54
CA ILE A 478 -8.43 -2.81 -31.45
C ILE A 478 -7.01 -3.13 -31.87
N ILE A 479 -6.06 -2.61 -31.12
CA ILE A 479 -4.64 -2.81 -31.28
C ILE A 479 -4.16 -3.80 -30.21
N TRP A 480 -3.27 -4.71 -30.60
CA TRP A 480 -2.62 -5.60 -29.65
C TRP A 480 -1.12 -5.62 -29.86
N SER A 481 -0.38 -5.59 -28.77
CA SER A 481 1.06 -5.89 -28.76
C SER A 481 1.48 -6.35 -27.36
N ASN A 482 2.43 -7.25 -27.28
CA ASN A 482 3.13 -7.59 -26.02
C ASN A 482 4.47 -6.85 -25.89
N ASP A 483 4.75 -5.90 -26.78
CA ASP A 483 5.91 -5.03 -26.75
C ASP A 483 5.52 -3.64 -26.21
N PHE A 484 6.22 -3.20 -25.16
CA PHE A 484 5.94 -1.92 -24.49
C PHE A 484 6.14 -0.72 -25.43
N ASP A 485 7.24 -0.72 -26.19
CA ASP A 485 7.58 0.41 -27.02
C ASP A 485 6.63 0.55 -28.21
N THR A 486 6.14 -0.55 -28.75
CA THR A 486 5.10 -0.54 -29.79
C THR A 486 3.83 0.14 -29.29
N VAL A 487 3.34 -0.25 -28.11
CA VAL A 487 2.13 0.35 -27.50
C VAL A 487 2.39 1.82 -27.14
N LYS A 488 3.53 2.14 -26.53
CA LYS A 488 3.92 3.52 -26.18
C LYS A 488 3.92 4.41 -27.42
N ASN A 489 4.59 3.98 -28.48
CA ASN A 489 4.70 4.76 -29.72
C ASN A 489 3.34 4.97 -30.38
N TRP A 490 2.48 3.93 -30.39
CA TRP A 490 1.11 4.09 -30.90
C TRP A 490 0.34 5.16 -30.08
N LEU A 491 0.40 5.10 -28.76
CA LEU A 491 -0.26 6.08 -27.89
C LEU A 491 0.28 7.50 -28.12
N MET A 492 1.60 7.66 -28.21
CA MET A 492 2.23 8.97 -28.45
C MET A 492 1.85 9.59 -29.80
N GLN A 493 1.57 8.78 -30.82
CA GLN A 493 1.22 9.24 -32.16
C GLN A 493 -0.27 9.48 -32.36
N ASN A 494 -1.12 8.77 -31.65
CA ASN A 494 -2.55 8.72 -31.95
C ASN A 494 -3.45 9.39 -30.88
N VAL A 495 -2.96 9.56 -29.65
CA VAL A 495 -3.75 10.18 -28.58
C VAL A 495 -3.75 11.71 -28.72
N THR A 496 -4.94 12.30 -28.61
CA THR A 496 -5.14 13.76 -28.68
C THR A 496 -5.54 14.35 -27.34
N VAL A 497 -5.49 15.67 -27.22
CA VAL A 497 -5.85 16.42 -25.99
C VAL A 497 -7.33 16.29 -25.59
N ASN A 498 -8.20 15.88 -26.52
CA ASN A 498 -9.63 15.73 -26.25
C ASN A 498 -10.00 14.31 -25.82
N ASP A 499 -9.07 13.35 -25.99
CA ASP A 499 -9.31 11.96 -25.68
C ASP A 499 -9.35 11.70 -24.17
N VAL A 500 -10.14 10.71 -23.79
CA VAL A 500 -10.19 10.19 -22.42
C VAL A 500 -9.61 8.78 -22.44
N LEU A 501 -8.65 8.51 -21.55
CA LEU A 501 -7.93 7.25 -21.52
C LEU A 501 -8.25 6.46 -20.24
N LEU A 502 -8.47 5.14 -20.38
CA LEU A 502 -8.52 4.19 -19.29
C LEU A 502 -7.23 3.35 -19.29
N PHE A 503 -6.59 3.20 -18.14
CA PHE A 503 -5.49 2.26 -17.95
C PHE A 503 -5.91 1.20 -16.94
N LYS A 504 -6.09 -0.07 -17.36
CA LYS A 504 -6.57 -1.17 -16.52
C LYS A 504 -5.83 -2.46 -16.77
N GLY A 505 -5.21 -3.03 -15.73
CA GLY A 505 -4.48 -4.30 -15.77
C GLY A 505 -3.94 -4.66 -14.40
N SER A 506 -3.46 -5.89 -14.25
CA SER A 506 -2.83 -6.34 -13.01
C SER A 506 -1.56 -5.56 -12.70
N ARG A 507 -1.21 -5.45 -11.41
CA ARG A 507 -0.07 -4.66 -10.94
C ARG A 507 1.24 -4.96 -11.67
N GLY A 508 1.47 -6.24 -12.00
CA GLY A 508 2.66 -6.69 -12.73
C GLY A 508 2.79 -6.14 -14.14
N MET A 509 1.72 -5.59 -14.74
CA MET A 509 1.74 -4.98 -16.08
C MET A 509 2.28 -3.54 -16.05
N ALA A 510 2.21 -2.86 -14.91
CA ALA A 510 2.70 -1.50 -14.72
C ALA A 510 2.21 -0.52 -15.80
N LEU A 511 0.89 -0.51 -16.06
CA LEU A 511 0.28 0.27 -17.15
C LEU A 511 0.39 1.78 -16.94
N GLU A 512 0.56 2.25 -15.72
CA GLU A 512 0.85 3.66 -15.42
C GLU A 512 2.05 4.20 -16.21
N ARG A 513 2.98 3.34 -16.62
CA ARG A 513 4.13 3.74 -17.47
C ARG A 513 3.73 4.33 -18.80
N PHE A 514 2.59 3.94 -19.35
CA PHE A 514 2.05 4.55 -20.57
C PHE A 514 1.53 5.96 -20.29
N ALA A 515 0.81 6.16 -19.17
CA ALA A 515 0.39 7.48 -18.74
C ALA A 515 1.59 8.37 -18.39
N ASP A 516 2.61 7.81 -17.72
CA ASP A 516 3.87 8.48 -17.44
C ASP A 516 4.58 8.94 -18.73
N ALA A 517 4.61 8.09 -19.75
CA ALA A 517 5.20 8.41 -21.04
C ALA A 517 4.45 9.53 -21.77
N LEU A 518 3.11 9.52 -21.72
CA LEU A 518 2.27 10.56 -22.35
C LEU A 518 2.45 11.94 -21.69
N THR A 519 2.72 11.98 -20.39
CA THR A 519 2.67 13.22 -19.61
C THR A 519 4.02 13.70 -19.09
N GLY A 520 5.03 12.85 -19.11
CA GLY A 520 6.30 13.10 -18.41
C GLY A 520 6.17 13.16 -16.89
N THR A 521 5.06 12.67 -16.33
CA THR A 521 4.72 12.70 -14.89
C THR A 521 4.66 11.27 -14.35
N TRP A 522 5.06 11.06 -13.10
CA TRP A 522 5.13 9.74 -12.44
C TRP A 522 3.98 9.57 -11.47
N PHE A 523 2.88 8.98 -11.91
CA PHE A 523 1.63 8.90 -11.15
C PHE A 523 1.70 7.98 -9.94
N TYR A 524 2.50 6.92 -9.99
CA TYR A 524 2.66 6.04 -8.85
C TYR A 524 3.39 6.70 -7.67
N GLU A 525 4.31 7.60 -7.94
CA GLU A 525 5.14 8.29 -6.94
C GLU A 525 4.49 9.57 -6.40
N MET A 526 3.47 10.11 -7.06
CA MET A 526 2.72 11.26 -6.55
C MET A 526 2.09 10.99 -5.18
N ASP A 527 1.80 9.71 -4.86
CA ASP A 527 1.31 9.29 -3.55
C ASP A 527 2.32 9.45 -2.42
N GLU A 528 3.62 9.44 -2.73
CA GLU A 528 4.68 9.48 -1.72
C GLU A 528 5.26 10.89 -1.48
N GLY A 529 4.73 11.94 -2.11
CA GLY A 529 5.18 13.33 -1.92
C GLY A 529 6.59 13.63 -2.44
N LEU A 530 7.17 12.73 -3.24
CA LEU A 530 8.59 12.76 -3.63
C LEU A 530 8.89 13.62 -4.86
N ILE A 531 7.88 14.10 -5.61
CA ILE A 531 8.11 14.69 -6.96
C ILE A 531 8.27 16.21 -6.95
N ALA A 532 7.86 16.90 -5.90
CA ALA A 532 7.95 18.35 -5.84
C ALA A 532 9.41 18.84 -5.94
N GLY A 533 9.73 19.56 -7.03
CA GLY A 533 11.05 20.14 -7.28
C GLY A 533 12.01 19.30 -8.13
N SER A 534 11.56 18.19 -8.72
CA SER A 534 12.37 17.40 -9.65
C SER A 534 12.12 17.80 -11.11
N ARG A 535 13.09 17.49 -12.00
CA ARG A 535 12.98 17.69 -13.45
C ARG A 535 13.44 16.45 -14.20
N LEU A 536 12.92 16.22 -15.41
CA LEU A 536 13.39 15.16 -16.29
C LEU A 536 14.57 15.62 -17.16
N LYS A 537 15.53 14.72 -17.36
CA LYS A 537 16.68 14.91 -18.23
C LYS A 537 17.00 13.63 -18.97
N THR A 538 17.05 13.69 -20.29
CA THR A 538 17.45 12.53 -21.10
C THR A 538 18.92 12.66 -21.49
N VAL A 539 19.69 11.59 -21.24
CA VAL A 539 21.11 11.44 -21.58
C VAL A 539 21.29 10.04 -22.18
N ASN A 540 21.88 9.93 -23.34
CA ASN A 540 22.18 8.66 -24.01
C ASN A 540 20.97 7.70 -24.10
N ASN A 541 19.80 8.22 -24.49
CA ASN A 541 18.53 7.48 -24.59
C ASN A 541 18.01 6.91 -23.25
N LEU A 542 18.52 7.41 -22.14
CA LEU A 542 18.06 7.12 -20.79
C LEU A 542 17.48 8.40 -20.18
N THR A 543 16.26 8.31 -19.68
CA THR A 543 15.63 9.46 -19.01
C THR A 543 15.78 9.33 -17.51
N TYR A 544 16.29 10.38 -16.90
CA TYR A 544 16.53 10.49 -15.46
C TYR A 544 15.62 11.56 -14.87
N ARG A 545 15.19 11.31 -13.65
CA ARG A 545 14.58 12.33 -12.80
C ARG A 545 15.66 12.90 -11.90
N VAL A 546 15.89 14.20 -12.01
CA VAL A 546 16.93 14.92 -11.28
C VAL A 546 16.27 15.67 -10.12
N TYR A 547 16.65 15.31 -8.91
CA TYR A 547 16.23 15.94 -7.65
C TYR A 547 17.29 16.95 -7.19
N ALA A 548 17.02 17.59 -6.05
CA ALA A 548 17.95 18.59 -5.50
C ALA A 548 19.33 18.01 -5.12
N ASP A 549 19.38 16.75 -4.71
CA ASP A 549 20.55 16.06 -4.15
C ASP A 549 20.97 14.80 -4.91
N HIS A 550 20.12 14.20 -5.72
CA HIS A 550 20.37 12.97 -6.48
C HIS A 550 19.60 12.92 -7.79
N ALA A 551 19.82 11.86 -8.59
CA ALA A 551 19.01 11.51 -9.75
C ALA A 551 18.63 10.03 -9.73
N THR A 552 17.55 9.67 -10.41
CA THR A 552 17.11 8.29 -10.59
C THR A 552 16.82 8.00 -12.06
N LEU A 553 17.20 6.82 -12.55
CA LEU A 553 16.84 6.37 -13.90
C LEU A 553 15.34 6.01 -13.91
N VAL A 554 14.58 6.65 -14.76
CA VAL A 554 13.13 6.56 -14.78
C VAL A 554 12.56 5.91 -16.03
N SER A 555 13.23 6.05 -17.17
CA SER A 555 12.88 5.31 -18.38
C SER A 555 14.09 5.13 -19.30
N LYS A 556 13.98 4.20 -20.24
CA LYS A 556 14.93 4.01 -21.32
C LYS A 556 14.19 4.02 -22.64
N ASP A 557 14.84 4.56 -23.69
CA ASP A 557 14.33 4.40 -25.03
C ASP A 557 14.62 2.99 -25.57
N ALA A 558 13.79 2.55 -26.52
CA ALA A 558 13.81 1.19 -27.02
C ALA A 558 15.09 0.84 -27.78
N GLY A 559 15.49 -0.42 -27.69
CA GLY A 559 16.30 -1.09 -28.71
C GLY A 559 17.78 -1.24 -28.44
N ALA A 560 18.36 -0.68 -27.38
CA ALA A 560 19.76 -0.90 -27.06
C ALA A 560 19.98 -2.25 -26.34
N PRO A 561 20.80 -3.18 -26.91
CA PRO A 561 21.13 -4.42 -26.23
C PRO A 561 22.02 -4.19 -25.00
N ASP A 562 22.91 -3.19 -25.06
CA ASP A 562 23.83 -2.82 -24.00
C ASP A 562 23.46 -1.44 -23.46
N VAL A 563 23.21 -1.35 -22.17
CA VAL A 563 22.79 -0.12 -21.49
C VAL A 563 23.79 0.23 -20.40
N ALA A 564 24.43 1.39 -20.53
CA ALA A 564 25.28 1.97 -19.48
C ALA A 564 24.52 3.10 -18.79
N ILE A 565 24.32 2.98 -17.47
CA ILE A 565 23.64 3.98 -16.64
C ILE A 565 24.66 5.01 -16.20
N GLU A 566 24.36 6.31 -16.39
CA GLU A 566 25.23 7.41 -16.01
C GLU A 566 25.48 7.44 -14.50
N ALA A 567 26.71 7.77 -14.09
CA ALA A 567 27.01 7.96 -12.68
C ALA A 567 26.49 9.29 -12.15
N TYR A 568 26.45 10.32 -12.99
CA TYR A 568 25.97 11.65 -12.65
C TYR A 568 25.15 12.25 -13.79
N VAL A 569 24.06 12.92 -13.43
CA VAL A 569 23.22 13.70 -14.36
C VAL A 569 23.04 15.09 -13.76
N ASP A 570 23.40 16.14 -14.55
CA ASP A 570 23.41 17.53 -14.10
C ASP A 570 24.16 17.72 -12.76
N GLY A 571 25.29 17.02 -12.58
CA GLY A 571 26.10 17.06 -11.36
C GLY A 571 25.50 16.34 -10.14
N LYS A 572 24.38 15.64 -10.32
CA LYS A 572 23.73 14.86 -9.25
C LYS A 572 24.03 13.37 -9.43
N PRO A 573 24.43 12.65 -8.34
CA PRO A 573 24.70 11.22 -8.42
C PRO A 573 23.43 10.44 -8.77
N VAL A 574 23.53 9.49 -9.69
CA VAL A 574 22.44 8.57 -10.00
C VAL A 574 22.41 7.47 -8.95
N THR A 575 21.45 7.53 -8.05
CA THR A 575 21.38 6.64 -6.88
C THR A 575 20.31 5.57 -7.01
N GLY A 576 19.42 5.65 -8.00
CA GLY A 576 18.30 4.73 -8.13
C GLY A 576 17.96 4.33 -9.56
N ILE A 577 17.37 3.14 -9.69
CA ILE A 577 16.62 2.72 -10.87
C ILE A 577 15.17 2.58 -10.44
N GLU A 578 14.29 3.29 -11.12
CA GLU A 578 12.88 3.28 -10.81
C GLU A 578 12.23 1.95 -11.19
N ARG A 579 11.00 1.81 -10.69
CA ARG A 579 10.16 0.66 -10.96
C ARG A 579 10.03 0.41 -12.47
N SER A 580 10.11 -0.86 -12.84
CA SER A 580 9.78 -1.37 -14.17
C SER A 580 10.57 -0.78 -15.34
N VAL A 581 11.64 -0.03 -15.13
CA VAL A 581 12.43 0.64 -16.20
C VAL A 581 12.85 -0.34 -17.30
N PHE A 582 13.28 -1.55 -16.94
CA PHE A 582 13.66 -2.61 -17.89
C PHE A 582 12.61 -3.71 -18.02
N SER A 583 11.47 -3.56 -17.36
CA SER A 583 10.43 -4.60 -17.34
C SER A 583 9.91 -4.89 -18.75
N GLY A 584 9.88 -6.18 -19.12
CA GLY A 584 9.41 -6.63 -20.42
C GLY A 584 10.36 -6.33 -21.58
N SER A 585 11.56 -5.79 -21.34
CA SER A 585 12.50 -5.48 -22.44
C SER A 585 12.91 -6.74 -23.18
N LYS A 586 12.67 -6.74 -24.50
CA LYS A 586 13.06 -7.81 -25.42
C LYS A 586 14.45 -7.61 -26.01
N TYR A 587 15.06 -6.46 -25.80
CA TYR A 587 16.31 -6.05 -26.46
C TYR A 587 17.49 -6.00 -25.49
N THR A 588 17.28 -5.59 -24.23
CA THR A 588 18.36 -5.42 -23.26
C THR A 588 19.04 -6.74 -22.92
N GLU A 589 20.32 -6.84 -23.26
CA GLU A 589 21.19 -8.00 -23.03
C GLU A 589 22.20 -7.78 -21.91
N SER A 590 22.67 -6.52 -21.77
CA SER A 590 23.56 -6.14 -20.66
C SER A 590 23.17 -4.79 -20.05
N VAL A 591 23.45 -4.62 -18.74
CA VAL A 591 23.31 -3.34 -18.04
C VAL A 591 24.53 -3.09 -17.18
N THR A 592 25.15 -1.92 -17.37
CA THR A 592 26.26 -1.45 -16.54
C THR A 592 25.74 -0.47 -15.50
N PHE A 593 25.94 -0.78 -14.23
CA PHE A 593 25.54 0.06 -13.11
C PHE A 593 26.66 0.99 -12.68
N PRO A 594 26.38 2.26 -12.37
CA PRO A 594 27.36 3.16 -11.80
C PRO A 594 27.63 2.86 -10.33
N ASP A 595 28.82 3.24 -9.83
CA ASP A 595 29.19 3.08 -8.43
C ASP A 595 28.34 3.93 -7.47
N THR A 596 27.64 4.93 -7.99
CA THR A 596 26.71 5.79 -7.24
C THR A 596 25.37 5.12 -6.94
N LEU A 597 25.06 3.99 -7.59
CA LEU A 597 23.77 3.32 -7.46
C LEU A 597 23.59 2.69 -6.06
N THR A 598 22.52 3.06 -5.38
CA THR A 598 22.19 2.55 -4.03
C THR A 598 20.84 1.86 -3.94
N ASN A 599 19.99 2.00 -4.96
CA ASN A 599 18.63 1.48 -4.92
C ASN A 599 18.16 0.99 -6.31
N ILE A 600 17.54 -0.19 -6.35
CA ILE A 600 16.81 -0.71 -7.53
C ILE A 600 15.39 -1.03 -7.06
N ARG A 601 14.40 -0.32 -7.62
CA ARG A 601 13.01 -0.42 -7.20
C ARG A 601 12.31 -1.67 -7.73
N TYR A 602 11.15 -1.95 -7.17
CA TYR A 602 10.34 -3.14 -7.44
C TYR A 602 10.10 -3.36 -8.95
N CYS A 603 10.24 -4.60 -9.42
CA CYS A 603 10.04 -5.00 -10.81
C CYS A 603 10.92 -4.27 -11.86
N ALA A 604 11.98 -3.54 -11.48
CA ALA A 604 12.83 -2.82 -12.43
C ALA A 604 13.29 -3.70 -13.62
N PHE A 605 13.54 -4.98 -13.39
CA PHE A 605 13.97 -5.97 -14.39
C PHE A 605 12.98 -7.13 -14.58
N TYR A 606 11.70 -6.95 -14.28
CA TYR A 606 10.70 -8.02 -14.40
C TYR A 606 10.54 -8.44 -15.88
N LYS A 607 10.60 -9.76 -16.17
CA LYS A 607 10.50 -10.32 -17.53
C LYS A 607 11.51 -9.74 -18.55
N THR A 608 12.68 -9.29 -18.13
CA THR A 608 13.78 -8.92 -19.03
C THR A 608 14.49 -10.19 -19.49
N ASN A 609 13.87 -10.96 -20.37
CA ASN A 609 14.24 -12.35 -20.68
C ASN A 609 15.57 -12.49 -21.44
N LYS A 610 16.04 -11.43 -22.10
CA LYS A 610 17.32 -11.43 -22.83
C LYS A 610 18.51 -10.95 -22.00
N LEU A 611 18.28 -10.42 -20.81
CA LEU A 611 19.35 -9.91 -19.95
C LEU A 611 20.32 -11.05 -19.55
N LYS A 612 21.56 -10.95 -20.00
CA LYS A 612 22.63 -11.94 -19.82
C LYS A 612 23.62 -11.52 -18.74
N THR A 613 23.95 -10.23 -18.71
CA THR A 613 24.99 -9.71 -17.83
C THR A 613 24.57 -8.39 -17.19
N VAL A 614 24.99 -8.23 -15.93
CA VAL A 614 24.92 -6.97 -15.20
C VAL A 614 26.28 -6.74 -14.57
N SER A 615 26.92 -5.62 -14.87
CA SER A 615 28.11 -5.21 -14.13
C SER A 615 27.69 -4.60 -12.82
N THR A 616 28.20 -5.11 -11.71
CA THR A 616 27.89 -4.59 -10.38
C THR A 616 29.09 -3.83 -9.84
N PRO A 617 28.88 -2.67 -9.18
CA PRO A 617 29.87 -2.06 -8.33
C PRO A 617 30.38 -3.06 -7.26
N PRO A 618 31.58 -2.87 -6.69
CA PRO A 618 32.21 -3.83 -5.76
C PRO A 618 31.41 -4.17 -4.49
N LEU A 619 30.31 -3.46 -4.20
CA LEU A 619 29.55 -3.51 -2.94
C LEU A 619 28.05 -3.71 -3.19
N PHE A 620 27.65 -4.93 -3.56
CA PHE A 620 26.24 -5.31 -3.68
C PHE A 620 25.87 -6.29 -2.56
N GLU A 621 25.08 -5.85 -1.57
CA GLU A 621 24.41 -6.77 -0.63
C GLU A 621 22.95 -6.97 -1.04
N SER A 622 22.57 -8.23 -1.29
CA SER A 622 21.18 -8.58 -1.59
C SER A 622 20.39 -8.77 -0.29
N SER A 623 19.45 -7.89 0.00
CA SER A 623 18.42 -8.17 1.01
C SER A 623 17.26 -8.91 0.35
N THR A 624 17.34 -10.24 0.29
CA THR A 624 16.21 -11.10 -0.07
C THR A 624 15.37 -11.36 1.18
N THR A 625 14.19 -10.80 1.26
CA THR A 625 13.09 -11.34 2.05
C THR A 625 12.05 -11.92 1.09
N ALA A 626 12.32 -13.12 0.58
CA ALA A 626 11.30 -14.03 0.10
C ALA A 626 11.29 -15.24 1.01
N PRO A 627 10.14 -15.79 1.42
CA PRO A 627 10.10 -17.02 2.19
C PRO A 627 10.41 -18.20 1.29
N SER A 628 11.27 -19.11 1.80
CA SER A 628 11.63 -20.43 1.30
C SER A 628 12.76 -20.56 0.26
N ALA A 629 14.02 -20.56 0.77
CA ALA A 629 15.08 -21.49 0.37
C ALA A 629 16.26 -21.33 1.34
N PRO A 630 17.02 -22.40 1.67
CA PRO A 630 17.99 -22.37 2.77
C PRO A 630 19.21 -21.51 2.46
N ALA A 631 19.56 -20.66 3.41
CA ALA A 631 20.72 -19.78 3.38
C ALA A 631 22.02 -20.59 3.44
N ARG A 632 22.95 -20.33 2.52
CA ARG A 632 24.37 -20.65 2.72
C ARG A 632 25.06 -19.42 3.31
N THR A 633 25.68 -19.62 4.44
CA THR A 633 26.46 -18.68 5.23
C THR A 633 27.61 -18.04 4.45
N PHE A 634 27.69 -16.72 4.49
CA PHE A 634 28.92 -15.96 4.19
C PHE A 634 29.22 -14.99 5.34
N ALA A 635 30.48 -15.00 5.76
CA ALA A 635 31.00 -14.19 6.85
C ALA A 635 31.09 -12.70 6.49
N PRO A 636 30.99 -11.76 7.47
CA PRO A 636 30.92 -10.33 7.21
C PRO A 636 32.32 -9.73 6.99
N SER A 637 32.52 -9.00 5.88
CA SER A 637 33.60 -8.02 5.74
C SER A 637 33.03 -6.60 5.87
N ARG A 638 33.66 -5.80 6.72
CA ARG A 638 33.27 -4.42 7.04
C ARG A 638 33.53 -3.48 5.87
N SER A 639 32.50 -2.82 5.35
CA SER A 639 32.60 -1.58 4.54
C SER A 639 31.24 -0.88 4.40
N PRO A 640 31.17 0.47 4.31
CA PRO A 640 29.98 1.23 4.67
C PRO A 640 29.19 1.79 3.48
N ARG A 641 28.62 0.98 2.62
CA ARG A 641 27.48 1.35 1.73
C ARG A 641 26.90 0.11 1.04
N ALA A 642 25.76 -0.38 1.53
CA ALA A 642 25.01 -1.47 0.90
C ALA A 642 23.93 -0.92 -0.04
N VAL A 643 23.82 -1.49 -1.25
CA VAL A 643 22.72 -1.21 -2.19
C VAL A 643 21.51 -2.05 -1.81
N ARG A 644 20.35 -1.42 -1.63
CA ARG A 644 19.09 -2.12 -1.32
C ARG A 644 18.37 -2.49 -2.61
N ILE A 645 18.21 -3.80 -2.85
CA ILE A 645 17.37 -4.33 -3.94
C ILE A 645 16.01 -4.72 -3.35
N TRP A 646 14.93 -4.11 -3.85
CA TRP A 646 13.56 -4.51 -3.55
C TRP A 646 13.06 -5.48 -4.61
N ALA A 647 13.03 -6.77 -4.24
CA ALA A 647 12.38 -7.89 -4.91
C ALA A 647 12.56 -8.01 -6.44
N ILE A 648 13.51 -8.84 -6.84
CA ILE A 648 13.44 -9.55 -8.12
C ILE A 648 12.50 -10.75 -7.89
N ALA A 649 11.30 -10.74 -8.46
CA ALA A 649 10.44 -11.92 -8.42
C ALA A 649 11.10 -13.04 -9.24
N PRO A 650 11.28 -14.29 -8.72
CA PRO A 650 11.87 -15.37 -9.47
C PRO A 650 10.90 -15.88 -10.53
N SER A 651 11.24 -15.72 -11.82
CA SER A 651 10.68 -16.57 -12.85
C SER A 651 11.46 -17.88 -12.84
N ALA A 652 10.79 -19.03 -13.00
CA ALA A 652 11.35 -20.39 -12.92
C ALA A 652 12.41 -20.72 -14.00
N THR A 653 12.93 -19.73 -14.71
CA THR A 653 13.92 -19.83 -15.79
C THR A 653 15.10 -18.89 -15.64
N ALA A 654 15.44 -18.46 -14.42
CA ALA A 654 16.67 -17.70 -14.20
C ALA A 654 17.89 -18.62 -14.44
N ARG A 655 18.41 -18.60 -15.66
CA ARG A 655 19.72 -19.16 -15.96
C ARG A 655 20.79 -18.36 -15.23
N ARG A 656 21.75 -19.07 -14.64
CA ARG A 656 22.91 -18.63 -13.87
C ARG A 656 23.45 -17.27 -14.31
N TRP A 657 23.34 -16.27 -13.45
CA TRP A 657 24.03 -15.00 -13.57
C TRP A 657 25.55 -15.22 -13.46
N ARG A 658 26.30 -14.90 -14.49
CA ARG A 658 27.77 -14.87 -14.40
C ARG A 658 28.22 -13.48 -13.96
N ARG A 659 28.95 -13.41 -12.88
CA ARG A 659 29.69 -12.20 -12.48
C ARG A 659 30.93 -12.10 -13.36
N SER A 660 31.05 -11.06 -14.18
CA SER A 660 32.32 -10.69 -14.81
C SER A 660 33.08 -9.79 -13.84
N ARG A 661 34.17 -10.28 -13.30
CA ARG A 661 35.16 -9.44 -12.62
C ARG A 661 36.08 -8.86 -13.67
N SER A 662 36.16 -7.54 -13.79
CA SER A 662 37.27 -6.91 -14.52
C SER A 662 38.55 -7.11 -13.70
N PRO A 663 39.66 -7.54 -14.31
CA PRO A 663 40.92 -7.65 -13.59
C PRO A 663 41.43 -6.23 -13.24
N PRO A 664 42.13 -6.06 -12.10
CA PRO A 664 42.73 -4.78 -11.77
C PRO A 664 43.84 -4.42 -12.80
N PRO A 665 44.07 -3.14 -13.09
CA PRO A 665 45.14 -2.73 -13.98
C PRO A 665 46.50 -3.19 -13.44
N SER A 666 47.23 -3.96 -14.26
CA SER A 666 48.56 -4.42 -13.94
C SER A 666 49.50 -3.25 -13.77
N ALA A 667 50.11 -3.13 -12.61
CA ALA A 667 51.25 -2.25 -12.36
C ALA A 667 52.41 -2.63 -13.32
N ARG A 668 52.72 -1.79 -14.29
CA ARG A 668 53.96 -1.89 -15.05
C ARG A 668 55.12 -1.53 -14.15
N SER A 669 55.91 -2.51 -13.79
CA SER A 669 57.23 -2.29 -13.20
C SER A 669 58.14 -1.68 -14.25
N ALA A 670 58.66 -0.50 -13.97
CA ALA A 670 59.84 0.03 -14.65
C ALA A 670 61.07 -0.78 -14.19
N ALA A 671 61.69 -1.50 -15.09
CA ALA A 671 63.03 -1.99 -14.92
C ALA A 671 63.92 -1.33 -15.97
N SER A 672 64.88 -0.60 -15.48
CA SER A 672 65.93 0.17 -16.14
C SER A 672 66.86 -0.70 -16.96
N ALA A 673 67.29 -0.10 -18.09
CA ALA A 673 68.40 -0.56 -18.86
C ALA A 673 69.73 -0.47 -18.11
N SER A 674 70.58 -1.42 -18.28
CA SER A 674 72.00 -1.29 -18.55
C SER A 674 72.48 -2.53 -19.33
#